data_bee70b18d4dd3edbaabe48d28b9b86a5
#
_entry.id   bee70b18d4dd3edbaabe48d28b9b86a5
#
_cell.length_a   1.000
_cell.length_b   1.000
_cell.length_c   1.000
_cell.angle_alpha   90.00
_cell.angle_beta   90.00
_cell.angle_gamma   90.00
#
_symmetry.space_group_name_H-M   'P 1'
#
loop_
_entity.id
_entity.type
_entity.pdbx_description
1 polymer ?
#
loop_
_entity_poly.entity_id
_entity_poly.type
_entity_poly.pdbx_seq_one_letter_code
_entity_poly.pdbx_strand_id
1 'polypeptide(L)'
;MVRRRGVVYYLYKESLRCTEGKEKIMRTVTLLTNALFAKQGEAFAPVALPHTWNALDGQDGGNDYWRGVGTYQIELPAPTKGKRQFIEFQGANHVATVYCNGRELGTHKGGFSTFRYDLTEAMKPEDNLLTVVVTNAKSDIYPQNADFTFYGGLYRDVNFIEVEPAHFTLLKDGTAGVFVTPRSNGKTRIDLFPVNADGHTVTVDVKDAEGKVVATGKAKAEAHTVIKLDVKNPHLWNGMADPYCYTVEASLCAGIDVLEVAPVDTVTVTIGYRSFHVDPNTGFWLNGKNVPLHGVSRHQDRQDKGWAISKADHEQDIALIKEIGANTIRLAHYQHDQYFYDLCDHTGFALWAEIPFISQFIPTKEAHDNTISQMTELVAQNYNHPAIFFWGISNEITIAGETEGLYQNLTELHALCKKLDPSRLTTMAQVSMVPMNSEHTYITDVQSYNHYFGWYVGDVEDNGPWFDKFHELNPDRCLGVSEYGAENILKWHTAFPDNHDYTEEYASHYHHEMLKTFATRPYLWSTHVWNMFDFAADARDEGGVRGRNNKGLVTYDRKTKKDAFYIYQAYWTDKPMIHVCGERFVDRAPDERDITVYTNCEEVTLYVNGECIGAKKAEDHAVVFKNVALKEGDNAITAKHGEVEGNTITVRPVAEHNFAYDVPEGNQGANWFDDPAAVAARKAMKFPAGYYSIKDKVGTLMANSETAAVLKDAMGKILGGSAFGMMDAKKQTDDNPMSGFYNMMRLTDLMKMAGKNVTAEMKQQINDALIKIKKD
;
A
#
# COMPACT_ATOMS: atom_id res chain seq x y z
N MET A 1 52.37 -3.74 -4.00
CA MET A 1 51.62 -3.45 -5.27
C MET A 1 50.18 -3.84 -5.05
N VAL A 2 49.33 -2.91 -4.61
CA VAL A 2 47.90 -3.12 -4.46
C VAL A 2 47.23 -2.54 -5.70
N ARG A 3 46.62 -3.44 -6.51
CA ARG A 3 45.86 -3.00 -7.68
C ARG A 3 44.58 -2.29 -7.21
N ARG A 4 44.45 -0.98 -7.48
CA ARG A 4 43.20 -0.24 -7.36
C ARG A 4 42.18 -0.87 -8.32
N ARG A 5 41.11 -1.48 -7.77
CA ARG A 5 39.91 -1.85 -8.55
C ARG A 5 39.11 -0.59 -8.80
N GLY A 6 38.83 -0.30 -10.06
CA GLY A 6 38.10 0.91 -10.46
C GLY A 6 36.67 0.90 -9.94
N VAL A 7 36.31 1.98 -9.26
CA VAL A 7 34.94 2.33 -8.90
C VAL A 7 34.31 2.99 -10.14
N VAL A 8 33.19 2.45 -10.61
CA VAL A 8 32.43 3.01 -11.74
C VAL A 8 31.41 3.98 -11.17
N TYR A 9 31.60 5.27 -11.44
CA TYR A 9 30.63 6.32 -11.08
C TYR A 9 29.72 6.59 -12.28
N TYR A 10 28.39 6.53 -12.08
CA TYR A 10 27.42 7.02 -13.03
C TYR A 10 27.13 8.49 -12.75
N LEU A 11 27.59 9.37 -13.64
CA LEU A 11 27.26 10.79 -13.62
C LEU A 11 25.91 11.00 -14.32
N TYR A 12 24.87 11.34 -13.59
CA TYR A 12 23.66 11.92 -14.17
C TYR A 12 23.99 13.39 -14.49
N LYS A 13 24.20 13.71 -15.75
CA LYS A 13 24.37 15.08 -16.22
C LYS A 13 23.03 15.64 -16.64
N GLU A 14 22.42 16.48 -15.82
CA GLU A 14 21.48 17.48 -16.34
C GLU A 14 22.30 18.61 -16.98
N SER A 15 22.47 18.55 -18.29
CA SER A 15 23.19 19.59 -19.04
C SER A 15 22.20 20.46 -19.81
N LEU A 16 22.04 21.71 -19.38
CA LEU A 16 21.49 22.78 -20.22
C LEU A 16 22.61 23.28 -21.17
N ARG A 17 22.38 23.17 -22.48
CA ARG A 17 23.29 23.74 -23.49
C ARG A 17 23.13 25.25 -23.51
N CYS A 18 24.10 25.98 -22.94
CA CYS A 18 24.35 27.38 -23.28
C CYS A 18 25.27 27.44 -24.48
N THR A 19 24.99 28.33 -25.40
CA THR A 19 25.82 28.64 -26.58
C THR A 19 27.13 29.25 -26.12
N GLU A 20 28.23 28.62 -26.57
CA GLU A 20 29.65 29.01 -26.48
C GLU A 20 30.36 28.92 -25.11
N GLY A 21 31.08 27.83 -24.89
CA GLY A 21 32.35 27.80 -24.21
C GLY A 21 32.35 27.67 -22.67
N LYS A 22 32.27 26.44 -22.16
CA LYS A 22 32.37 25.88 -20.82
C LYS A 22 31.02 25.62 -20.16
N GLU A 23 30.61 24.37 -20.15
CA GLU A 23 29.53 23.87 -19.27
C GLU A 23 29.89 24.17 -17.81
N LYS A 24 29.22 25.14 -17.18
CA LYS A 24 29.30 25.36 -15.75
C LYS A 24 28.30 24.38 -15.12
N ILE A 25 28.78 23.27 -14.60
CA ILE A 25 27.96 22.31 -13.87
C ILE A 25 27.57 22.97 -12.54
N MET A 26 26.30 23.34 -12.38
CA MET A 26 25.76 24.09 -11.25
C MET A 26 25.59 23.16 -10.02
N ARG A 27 24.76 22.17 -10.15
CA ARG A 27 24.50 21.12 -9.14
C ARG A 27 25.00 19.77 -9.68
N THR A 28 25.78 19.05 -8.90
CA THR A 28 26.24 17.69 -9.26
C THR A 28 25.66 16.70 -8.27
N VAL A 29 25.04 15.64 -8.79
CA VAL A 29 24.56 14.51 -7.99
C VAL A 29 25.32 13.27 -8.43
N THR A 30 26.03 12.64 -7.51
CA THR A 30 26.80 11.41 -7.75
C THR A 30 26.16 10.28 -6.95
N LEU A 31 25.61 9.29 -7.64
CA LEU A 31 25.04 8.09 -7.02
C LEU A 31 26.18 7.21 -6.46
N LEU A 32 26.07 6.84 -5.20
CA LEU A 32 27.01 5.95 -4.50
C LEU A 32 26.46 4.52 -4.56
N THR A 33 27.16 3.62 -5.25
CA THR A 33 26.66 2.27 -5.58
C THR A 33 27.32 1.15 -4.78
N ASN A 34 28.33 1.45 -3.97
CA ASN A 34 29.10 0.44 -3.25
C ASN A 34 29.37 0.89 -1.81
N ALA A 35 29.34 -0.08 -0.90
CA ALA A 35 29.69 0.11 0.49
C ALA A 35 30.40 -1.13 1.05
N LEU A 36 31.09 -0.98 2.16
CA LEU A 36 31.39 -2.09 3.08
C LEU A 36 30.30 -2.13 4.14
N PHE A 37 29.76 -3.29 4.43
CA PHE A 37 28.71 -3.50 5.42
C PHE A 37 29.10 -4.55 6.45
N ALA A 38 28.73 -4.34 7.71
CA ALA A 38 28.84 -5.31 8.78
C ALA A 38 27.61 -5.25 9.71
N LYS A 39 27.06 -6.39 10.09
CA LYS A 39 26.20 -6.51 11.26
C LYS A 39 27.05 -6.33 12.51
N GLN A 40 26.43 -5.89 13.61
CA GLN A 40 27.15 -5.70 14.88
C GLN A 40 27.89 -6.98 15.30
N GLY A 41 29.22 -6.86 15.45
CA GLY A 41 30.10 -7.97 15.83
C GLY A 41 30.64 -8.81 14.67
N GLU A 42 30.25 -8.50 13.43
CA GLU A 42 30.76 -9.18 12.23
C GLU A 42 31.86 -8.36 11.53
N ALA A 43 32.59 -9.01 10.63
CA ALA A 43 33.57 -8.35 9.77
C ALA A 43 32.89 -7.64 8.60
N PHE A 44 33.46 -6.51 8.17
CA PHE A 44 32.98 -5.79 6.99
C PHE A 44 33.13 -6.61 5.69
N ALA A 45 32.08 -6.64 4.90
CA ALA A 45 32.03 -7.24 3.58
C ALA A 45 31.51 -6.23 2.53
N PRO A 46 31.96 -6.32 1.25
CA PRO A 46 31.45 -5.44 0.21
C PRO A 46 30.00 -5.75 -0.14
N VAL A 47 29.18 -4.70 -0.27
CA VAL A 47 27.80 -4.77 -0.72
C VAL A 47 27.51 -3.71 -1.79
N ALA A 48 26.57 -4.00 -2.67
CA ALA A 48 26.00 -2.99 -3.57
C ALA A 48 24.94 -2.16 -2.85
N LEU A 49 24.79 -0.89 -3.21
CA LEU A 49 23.69 -0.03 -2.80
C LEU A 49 22.70 0.15 -3.96
N PRO A 50 21.39 0.18 -3.70
CA PRO A 50 20.69 0.00 -2.41
C PRO A 50 20.86 -1.38 -1.79
N HIS A 51 20.79 -1.45 -0.45
CA HIS A 51 21.04 -2.70 0.29
C HIS A 51 20.10 -2.86 1.47
N THR A 52 19.54 -4.06 1.63
CA THR A 52 18.91 -4.51 2.87
C THR A 52 19.54 -5.82 3.33
N TRP A 53 19.79 -5.92 4.64
CA TRP A 53 20.32 -7.17 5.20
C TRP A 53 19.24 -8.23 5.46
N ASN A 54 17.95 -7.88 5.27
CA ASN A 54 16.81 -8.78 5.47
C ASN A 54 16.19 -9.28 4.16
N ALA A 55 16.91 -9.20 3.04
CA ALA A 55 16.37 -9.60 1.75
C ALA A 55 15.88 -11.06 1.71
N LEU A 56 16.50 -11.95 2.49
CA LEU A 56 16.18 -13.37 2.54
C LEU A 56 15.49 -13.78 3.85
N ASP A 57 16.08 -13.45 5.01
CA ASP A 57 15.55 -13.81 6.32
C ASP A 57 14.26 -13.07 6.70
N GLY A 58 13.86 -12.05 5.98
CA GLY A 58 12.61 -11.32 6.20
C GLY A 58 11.40 -11.86 5.42
N GLN A 59 11.52 -13.01 4.75
CA GLN A 59 10.48 -13.62 3.92
C GLN A 59 10.33 -15.13 4.10
N ASP A 60 11.13 -15.77 4.94
CA ASP A 60 11.18 -17.23 5.13
C ASP A 60 10.32 -17.73 6.29
N GLY A 61 9.78 -16.80 7.08
CA GLY A 61 8.85 -17.06 8.19
C GLY A 61 9.59 -17.45 9.47
N GLY A 62 8.87 -17.34 10.58
CA GLY A 62 9.43 -17.65 11.90
C GLY A 62 9.40 -16.46 12.84
N ASN A 63 9.19 -15.25 12.32
CA ASN A 63 9.23 -13.99 13.08
C ASN A 63 10.58 -13.78 13.76
N ASP A 64 11.65 -14.22 13.13
CA ASP A 64 13.01 -14.27 13.68
C ASP A 64 14.06 -13.55 12.80
N TYR A 65 13.63 -12.83 11.75
CA TYR A 65 14.54 -12.05 10.91
C TYR A 65 15.39 -11.08 11.76
N TRP A 66 16.63 -10.92 11.36
CA TRP A 66 17.61 -10.19 12.18
C TRP A 66 17.24 -8.70 12.32
N ARG A 67 17.01 -8.26 13.56
CA ARG A 67 16.77 -6.89 13.95
C ARG A 67 17.88 -6.42 14.89
N GLY A 68 18.66 -5.42 14.45
CA GLY A 68 19.83 -4.98 15.20
C GLY A 68 20.55 -3.81 14.52
N VAL A 69 21.83 -3.66 14.81
CA VAL A 69 22.65 -2.55 14.33
C VAL A 69 23.57 -2.98 13.18
N GLY A 70 23.37 -2.39 11.99
CA GLY A 70 24.24 -2.54 10.83
C GLY A 70 25.09 -1.28 10.60
N THR A 71 26.33 -1.44 10.20
CA THR A 71 27.24 -0.33 9.90
C THR A 71 27.68 -0.38 8.45
N TYR A 72 27.54 0.75 7.76
CA TYR A 72 28.04 0.96 6.41
C TYR A 72 29.26 1.87 6.42
N GLN A 73 30.23 1.56 5.58
CA GLN A 73 31.37 2.43 5.26
C GLN A 73 31.37 2.69 3.75
N ILE A 74 31.36 3.96 3.36
CA ILE A 74 31.26 4.41 1.97
C ILE A 74 32.37 5.39 1.69
N GLU A 75 33.20 5.12 0.68
CA GLU A 75 34.19 6.06 0.19
C GLU A 75 33.50 7.21 -0.57
N LEU A 76 33.82 8.45 -0.18
CA LEU A 76 33.27 9.63 -0.83
C LEU A 76 34.24 10.19 -1.90
N PRO A 77 33.69 10.79 -2.98
CA PRO A 77 34.51 11.56 -3.91
C PRO A 77 35.28 12.71 -3.23
N ALA A 78 36.40 13.11 -3.80
CA ALA A 78 37.10 14.33 -3.35
C ALA A 78 36.21 15.57 -3.59
N PRO A 79 36.13 16.50 -2.63
CA PRO A 79 35.26 17.66 -2.75
C PRO A 79 35.78 18.65 -3.81
N THR A 80 34.88 19.22 -4.58
CA THR A 80 35.21 20.33 -5.48
C THR A 80 35.46 21.60 -4.67
N LYS A 81 36.64 22.18 -4.83
CA LYS A 81 37.04 23.41 -4.11
C LYS A 81 36.05 24.54 -4.32
N GLY A 82 35.57 25.14 -3.24
CA GLY A 82 34.66 26.29 -3.27
C GLY A 82 33.18 25.92 -3.34
N LYS A 83 32.82 24.64 -3.54
CA LYS A 83 31.45 24.15 -3.46
C LYS A 83 31.12 23.68 -2.04
N ARG A 84 29.84 23.57 -1.76
CA ARG A 84 29.30 22.88 -0.58
C ARG A 84 28.97 21.44 -0.94
N GLN A 85 29.20 20.55 0.00
CA GLN A 85 28.98 19.10 -0.16
C GLN A 85 27.90 18.62 0.80
N PHE A 86 27.00 17.77 0.28
CA PHE A 86 25.93 17.14 1.04
C PHE A 86 25.90 15.64 0.74
N ILE A 87 25.45 14.88 1.74
CA ILE A 87 25.04 13.49 1.56
C ILE A 87 23.53 13.39 1.66
N GLU A 88 22.92 12.68 0.74
CA GLU A 88 21.49 12.38 0.72
C GLU A 88 21.25 10.89 0.84
N PHE A 89 20.29 10.54 1.69
CA PHE A 89 19.73 9.20 1.80
C PHE A 89 18.25 9.28 1.46
N GLN A 90 17.80 8.54 0.45
CA GLN A 90 16.39 8.50 0.07
C GLN A 90 15.55 7.56 0.93
N GLY A 91 16.19 6.76 1.78
CA GLY A 91 15.57 5.92 2.80
C GLY A 91 16.61 5.07 3.54
N ALA A 92 16.50 5.04 4.88
CA ALA A 92 17.35 4.23 5.75
C ALA A 92 16.55 3.72 6.94
N ASN A 93 16.22 2.44 7.01
CA ASN A 93 15.27 1.94 8.02
C ASN A 93 15.99 1.37 9.23
N HIS A 94 15.63 1.95 10.41
CA HIS A 94 14.70 3.05 10.64
C HIS A 94 15.32 4.20 11.47
N VAL A 95 16.46 3.99 12.13
CA VAL A 95 17.27 5.06 12.76
C VAL A 95 18.66 5.02 12.16
N ALA A 96 19.11 6.14 11.60
CA ALA A 96 20.40 6.25 10.94
C ALA A 96 21.24 7.38 11.56
N THR A 97 22.40 7.04 12.15
CA THR A 97 23.39 8.02 12.62
C THR A 97 24.55 8.08 11.61
N VAL A 98 24.86 9.28 11.17
CA VAL A 98 25.79 9.53 10.06
C VAL A 98 27.05 10.23 10.56
N TYR A 99 28.21 9.71 10.14
CA TYR A 99 29.54 10.26 10.46
C TYR A 99 30.33 10.51 9.17
N CYS A 100 31.03 11.63 9.08
CA CYS A 100 32.02 11.88 8.04
C CYS A 100 33.41 12.03 8.67
N ASN A 101 34.37 11.20 8.26
CA ASN A 101 35.73 11.17 8.80
C ASN A 101 35.78 11.06 10.34
N GLY A 102 34.83 10.33 10.95
CA GLY A 102 34.68 10.13 12.39
C GLY A 102 33.95 11.27 13.11
N ARG A 103 33.61 12.38 12.45
CA ARG A 103 32.78 13.45 13.01
C ARG A 103 31.28 13.09 12.80
N GLU A 104 30.51 13.06 13.87
CA GLU A 104 29.07 12.91 13.81
C GLU A 104 28.42 14.12 13.16
N LEU A 105 27.51 13.86 12.20
CA LEU A 105 26.73 14.88 11.50
C LEU A 105 25.31 14.97 12.06
N GLY A 106 24.75 13.84 12.52
CA GLY A 106 23.43 13.78 13.12
C GLY A 106 22.78 12.40 13.01
N THR A 107 21.56 12.32 13.58
CA THR A 107 20.74 11.11 13.55
C THR A 107 19.36 11.44 12.97
N HIS A 108 18.93 10.64 11.99
CA HIS A 108 17.57 10.67 11.44
C HIS A 108 16.74 9.52 12.01
N LYS A 109 15.49 9.82 12.40
CA LYS A 109 14.53 8.88 13.00
C LYS A 109 13.29 8.77 12.12
N GLY A 110 13.11 7.64 11.45
CA GLY A 110 12.07 7.35 10.47
C GLY A 110 12.67 6.72 9.22
N GLY A 111 12.11 5.60 8.77
CA GLY A 111 12.75 4.75 7.78
C GLY A 111 12.53 5.13 6.32
N PHE A 112 11.58 6.04 6.03
CA PHE A 112 10.95 6.07 4.70
C PHE A 112 11.12 7.39 3.94
N SER A 113 11.57 8.44 4.61
CA SER A 113 11.75 9.78 4.03
C SER A 113 13.19 10.02 3.60
N THR A 114 13.35 10.98 2.68
CA THR A 114 14.65 11.51 2.30
C THR A 114 15.20 12.41 3.39
N PHE A 115 16.47 12.24 3.75
CA PHE A 115 17.18 13.14 4.66
C PHE A 115 18.60 13.44 4.16
N ARG A 116 19.15 14.58 4.59
CA ARG A 116 20.45 15.05 4.13
C ARG A 116 21.26 15.65 5.28
N TYR A 117 22.59 15.53 5.15
CA TYR A 117 23.54 16.23 6.02
C TYR A 117 24.56 17.01 5.21
N ASP A 118 24.98 18.16 5.74
CA ASP A 118 26.05 18.96 5.20
C ASP A 118 27.41 18.36 5.57
N LEU A 119 28.20 17.99 4.59
CA LEU A 119 29.50 17.40 4.73
C LEU A 119 30.65 18.43 4.73
N THR A 120 30.39 19.66 4.28
CA THR A 120 31.41 20.64 3.86
C THR A 120 32.53 20.82 4.87
N GLU A 121 32.17 20.99 6.16
CA GLU A 121 33.14 21.22 7.23
C GLU A 121 33.81 19.93 7.75
N ALA A 122 33.30 18.76 7.37
CA ALA A 122 33.82 17.46 7.81
C ALA A 122 34.72 16.80 6.76
N MET A 123 34.68 17.30 5.51
CA MET A 123 35.45 16.72 4.42
C MET A 123 36.91 17.18 4.43
N LYS A 124 37.77 16.28 4.01
CA LYS A 124 39.21 16.49 3.72
C LYS A 124 39.38 16.65 2.20
N PRO A 125 40.55 17.16 1.75
CA PRO A 125 40.83 17.25 0.32
C PRO A 125 40.77 15.91 -0.44
N GLU A 126 41.05 14.80 0.25
CA GLU A 126 41.04 13.42 -0.28
C GLU A 126 40.82 12.41 0.84
N ASP A 127 40.59 11.14 0.49
CA ASP A 127 40.41 10.01 1.39
C ASP A 127 39.29 10.24 2.43
N ASN A 128 38.08 10.59 1.94
CA ASN A 128 36.92 10.81 2.78
C ASN A 128 36.12 9.52 2.96
N LEU A 129 35.80 9.23 4.24
CA LEU A 129 35.01 8.08 4.63
C LEU A 129 33.71 8.52 5.30
N LEU A 130 32.60 8.10 4.72
CA LEU A 130 31.29 8.17 5.34
C LEU A 130 31.03 6.88 6.13
N THR A 131 30.61 7.01 7.38
CA THR A 131 30.15 5.87 8.20
C THR A 131 28.68 6.10 8.55
N VAL A 132 27.83 5.11 8.29
CA VAL A 132 26.40 5.17 8.59
C VAL A 132 26.03 3.99 9.47
N VAL A 133 25.58 4.28 10.69
CA VAL A 133 25.09 3.29 11.64
C VAL A 133 23.58 3.26 11.56
N VAL A 134 23.02 2.15 11.09
CA VAL A 134 21.57 1.97 10.91
C VAL A 134 21.08 0.89 11.86
N THR A 135 19.92 1.11 12.49
CA THR A 135 19.27 0.06 13.30
C THR A 135 17.79 -0.09 12.92
N ASN A 136 17.32 -1.35 12.81
CA ASN A 136 15.90 -1.72 12.72
C ASN A 136 15.42 -2.41 14.02
N ALA A 137 16.15 -2.28 15.13
CA ALA A 137 15.74 -2.82 16.43
C ALA A 137 14.50 -2.08 16.98
N LYS A 138 13.72 -2.73 17.83
CA LYS A 138 12.53 -2.12 18.45
C LYS A 138 12.92 -0.82 19.21
N SER A 139 12.12 0.22 19.01
CA SER A 139 12.32 1.55 19.60
C SER A 139 10.97 2.30 19.62
N ASP A 140 10.97 3.60 19.94
CA ASP A 140 9.77 4.45 19.86
C ASP A 140 9.54 5.05 18.44
N ILE A 141 10.16 4.47 17.42
CA ILE A 141 10.03 4.91 16.02
C ILE A 141 9.02 4.02 15.30
N TYR A 142 8.00 4.60 14.68
CA TYR A 142 7.03 3.87 13.89
C TYR A 142 7.56 3.40 12.55
N PRO A 143 7.15 2.20 12.08
CA PRO A 143 6.21 1.27 12.69
C PRO A 143 6.87 0.39 13.77
N GLN A 144 6.08 -0.05 14.77
CA GLN A 144 6.56 -0.94 15.85
C GLN A 144 6.19 -2.41 15.62
N ASN A 145 4.96 -2.64 15.19
CA ASN A 145 4.40 -3.95 14.90
C ASN A 145 3.34 -3.83 13.81
N ALA A 146 3.38 -4.67 12.79
CA ALA A 146 2.42 -4.70 11.69
C ALA A 146 2.55 -6.00 10.90
N ASP A 147 1.60 -6.23 10.00
CA ASP A 147 1.53 -7.40 9.14
C ASP A 147 2.45 -7.32 7.91
N PHE A 148 3.70 -6.91 8.11
CA PHE A 148 4.74 -6.92 7.08
C PHE A 148 6.15 -6.90 7.71
N THR A 149 7.16 -7.27 6.93
CA THR A 149 8.56 -7.30 7.39
C THR A 149 9.18 -5.91 7.38
N PHE A 150 9.87 -5.52 8.47
CA PHE A 150 10.58 -4.24 8.60
C PHE A 150 12.04 -4.38 8.20
N TYR A 151 12.30 -4.26 6.92
CA TYR A 151 13.64 -4.44 6.34
C TYR A 151 14.61 -3.36 6.80
N GLY A 152 15.76 -3.77 7.34
CA GLY A 152 16.80 -2.85 7.76
C GLY A 152 17.78 -2.54 6.63
N GLY A 153 18.40 -1.34 6.67
CA GLY A 153 19.50 -0.97 5.77
C GLY A 153 19.31 0.35 5.02
N LEU A 154 20.27 0.63 4.13
CA LEU A 154 20.25 1.71 3.15
C LEU A 154 19.57 1.19 1.88
N TYR A 155 18.25 1.10 1.90
CA TYR A 155 17.48 0.35 0.90
C TYR A 155 17.00 1.21 -0.29
N ARG A 156 17.35 2.50 -0.32
CA ARG A 156 17.15 3.42 -1.45
C ARG A 156 18.46 4.11 -1.81
N ASP A 157 18.44 4.92 -2.85
CA ASP A 157 19.62 5.61 -3.36
C ASP A 157 20.32 6.47 -2.29
N VAL A 158 21.66 6.46 -2.35
CA VAL A 158 22.54 7.32 -1.55
C VAL A 158 23.31 8.21 -2.51
N ASN A 159 23.16 9.53 -2.37
CA ASN A 159 23.70 10.50 -3.29
C ASN A 159 24.68 11.46 -2.61
N PHE A 160 25.85 11.66 -3.22
CA PHE A 160 26.75 12.75 -2.90
C PHE A 160 26.40 13.95 -3.79
N ILE A 161 26.10 15.10 -3.16
CA ILE A 161 25.61 16.30 -3.85
C ILE A 161 26.60 17.43 -3.64
N GLU A 162 26.98 18.12 -4.73
CA GLU A 162 27.77 19.34 -4.66
C GLU A 162 27.01 20.51 -5.29
N VAL A 163 26.99 21.64 -4.58
CA VAL A 163 26.31 22.87 -5.03
C VAL A 163 27.23 24.09 -4.81
N GLU A 164 26.93 25.19 -5.48
CA GLU A 164 27.55 26.48 -5.19
C GLU A 164 27.18 26.94 -3.75
N PRO A 165 27.96 27.86 -3.14
CA PRO A 165 27.61 28.39 -1.81
C PRO A 165 26.21 29.01 -1.77
N ALA A 166 25.80 29.73 -2.78
CA ALA A 166 24.43 30.20 -2.99
C ALA A 166 23.64 29.13 -3.75
N HIS A 167 22.59 28.58 -3.12
CA HIS A 167 21.79 27.47 -3.68
C HIS A 167 20.38 27.44 -3.07
N PHE A 168 19.44 26.68 -3.64
CA PHE A 168 18.19 26.33 -2.98
C PHE A 168 18.46 25.31 -1.87
N THR A 169 17.81 25.48 -0.71
CA THR A 169 18.07 24.66 0.47
C THR A 169 17.94 23.16 0.19
N LEU A 170 18.84 22.37 0.76
CA LEU A 170 18.83 20.92 0.76
C LEU A 170 18.43 20.33 2.13
N LEU A 171 18.44 21.15 3.19
CA LEU A 171 18.25 20.69 4.56
C LEU A 171 16.82 20.90 5.11
N LYS A 172 15.96 21.62 4.36
CA LYS A 172 14.59 21.85 4.82
C LYS A 172 13.73 20.59 4.58
N ASP A 173 13.49 19.84 5.62
CA ASP A 173 12.61 18.64 5.63
C ASP A 173 12.94 17.64 4.48
N GLY A 174 14.21 17.53 4.06
CA GLY A 174 14.63 16.68 2.95
C GLY A 174 14.15 17.12 1.55
N THR A 175 13.63 18.35 1.39
CA THR A 175 13.07 18.86 0.13
C THR A 175 14.14 19.51 -0.77
N ALA A 176 13.74 19.88 -1.97
CA ALA A 176 14.57 20.67 -2.90
C ALA A 176 14.40 22.19 -2.72
N GLY A 177 13.64 22.64 -1.70
CA GLY A 177 13.43 24.05 -1.38
C GLY A 177 12.54 24.82 -2.36
N VAL A 178 11.72 24.12 -3.16
CA VAL A 178 10.78 24.69 -4.14
C VAL A 178 9.41 24.03 -3.96
N PHE A 179 8.40 24.83 -3.60
CA PHE A 179 7.03 24.36 -3.42
C PHE A 179 6.10 25.13 -4.37
N VAL A 180 5.33 24.41 -5.16
CA VAL A 180 4.44 24.98 -6.17
C VAL A 180 3.00 24.62 -5.84
N THR A 181 2.13 25.63 -5.74
CA THR A 181 0.70 25.48 -5.52
C THR A 181 -0.07 25.92 -6.77
N PRO A 182 -0.29 25.02 -7.74
CA PRO A 182 -1.08 25.30 -8.93
C PRO A 182 -2.58 25.23 -8.62
N ARG A 183 -3.38 26.10 -9.28
CA ARG A 183 -4.84 26.04 -9.23
C ARG A 183 -5.40 25.80 -10.63
N SER A 184 -6.52 25.10 -10.75
CA SER A 184 -7.14 24.77 -12.05
C SER A 184 -7.39 25.96 -12.98
N ASN A 185 -7.49 27.18 -12.43
CA ASN A 185 -7.63 28.42 -13.20
C ASN A 185 -6.28 29.02 -13.65
N GLY A 186 -5.16 28.34 -13.46
CA GLY A 186 -3.82 28.75 -13.85
C GLY A 186 -3.07 29.63 -12.85
N LYS A 187 -3.73 30.13 -11.79
CA LYS A 187 -3.03 30.85 -10.74
C LYS A 187 -2.08 29.91 -10.02
N THR A 188 -0.81 30.30 -9.96
CA THR A 188 0.26 29.50 -9.41
C THR A 188 1.04 30.30 -8.39
N ARG A 189 1.15 29.78 -7.17
CA ARG A 189 2.03 30.32 -6.13
C ARG A 189 3.26 29.42 -6.02
N ILE A 190 4.43 30.02 -5.94
CA ILE A 190 5.72 29.32 -5.84
C ILE A 190 6.45 29.88 -4.64
N ASP A 191 6.72 29.03 -3.66
CA ASP A 191 7.47 29.31 -2.45
C ASP A 191 8.88 28.71 -2.60
N LEU A 192 9.91 29.56 -2.47
CA LEU A 192 11.30 29.25 -2.77
C LEU A 192 12.17 29.58 -1.56
N PHE A 193 13.12 28.71 -1.25
CA PHE A 193 13.98 28.83 -0.07
C PHE A 193 15.48 28.84 -0.46
N PRO A 194 15.98 29.91 -1.06
CA PRO A 194 17.40 30.05 -1.34
C PRO A 194 18.22 30.30 -0.09
N VAL A 195 19.46 29.85 -0.06
CA VAL A 195 20.45 29.99 1.04
C VAL A 195 21.68 30.71 0.52
N ASN A 196 22.30 31.57 1.36
CA ASN A 196 23.45 32.37 1.01
C ASN A 196 23.28 33.20 -0.29
N ALA A 197 22.06 33.64 -0.53
CA ALA A 197 21.64 34.23 -1.80
C ALA A 197 21.52 35.77 -1.81
N ASP A 198 22.17 36.45 -0.87
CA ASP A 198 22.19 37.91 -0.82
C ASP A 198 22.73 38.51 -2.15
N GLY A 199 21.97 39.45 -2.69
CA GLY A 199 22.32 40.06 -3.99
C GLY A 199 22.04 39.19 -5.22
N HIS A 200 21.35 38.06 -5.03
CA HIS A 200 20.89 37.20 -6.14
C HIS A 200 19.44 37.51 -6.53
N THR A 201 19.07 37.02 -7.71
CA THR A 201 17.71 37.03 -8.23
C THR A 201 17.24 35.59 -8.43
N VAL A 202 16.02 35.28 -8.02
CA VAL A 202 15.33 34.03 -8.37
C VAL A 202 14.49 34.27 -9.62
N THR A 203 14.64 33.41 -10.62
CA THR A 203 13.76 33.31 -11.78
C THR A 203 13.02 31.98 -11.77
N VAL A 204 11.80 32.00 -12.27
CA VAL A 204 10.99 30.79 -12.40
C VAL A 204 10.35 30.76 -13.78
N ASP A 205 10.54 29.66 -14.50
CA ASP A 205 9.86 29.36 -15.75
C ASP A 205 8.92 28.16 -15.56
N VAL A 206 7.68 28.34 -16.00
CA VAL A 206 6.72 27.24 -16.14
C VAL A 206 6.72 26.78 -17.57
N LYS A 207 7.06 25.53 -17.82
CA LYS A 207 7.18 24.94 -19.16
C LYS A 207 6.06 23.91 -19.35
N ASP A 208 5.47 23.88 -20.55
CA ASP A 208 4.54 22.84 -20.97
C ASP A 208 5.26 21.51 -21.27
N ALA A 209 4.52 20.50 -21.67
CA ALA A 209 5.06 19.16 -21.96
C ALA A 209 6.04 19.17 -23.15
N GLU A 210 5.95 20.14 -24.05
CA GLU A 210 6.86 20.36 -25.19
C GLU A 210 8.10 21.17 -24.80
N GLY A 211 8.23 21.60 -23.53
CA GLY A 211 9.34 22.39 -23.00
C GLY A 211 9.24 23.88 -23.30
N LYS A 212 8.11 24.35 -23.84
CA LYS A 212 7.89 25.76 -24.13
C LYS A 212 7.54 26.52 -22.86
N VAL A 213 8.20 27.66 -22.62
CA VAL A 213 7.86 28.55 -21.49
C VAL A 213 6.48 29.17 -21.71
N VAL A 214 5.55 28.92 -20.79
CA VAL A 214 4.17 29.42 -20.82
C VAL A 214 3.91 30.51 -19.78
N ALA A 215 4.74 30.62 -18.76
CA ALA A 215 4.76 31.71 -17.79
C ALA A 215 6.18 31.87 -17.21
N THR A 216 6.54 33.09 -16.86
CA THR A 216 7.81 33.38 -16.21
C THR A 216 7.63 34.42 -15.12
N GLY A 217 8.48 34.39 -14.11
CA GLY A 217 8.49 35.32 -13.01
C GLY A 217 9.88 35.49 -12.43
N LYS A 218 10.12 36.65 -11.80
CA LYS A 218 11.37 36.91 -11.10
C LYS A 218 11.15 37.69 -9.83
N ALA A 219 12.03 37.49 -8.86
CA ALA A 219 12.07 38.26 -7.63
C ALA A 219 13.49 38.33 -7.08
N LYS A 220 13.77 39.34 -6.24
CA LYS A 220 14.99 39.35 -5.44
C LYS A 220 14.99 38.13 -4.52
N ALA A 221 16.14 37.46 -4.39
CA ALA A 221 16.29 36.35 -3.51
C ALA A 221 16.24 36.83 -2.03
N GLU A 222 15.38 36.20 -1.25
CA GLU A 222 15.23 36.35 0.18
C GLU A 222 15.18 34.94 0.82
N ALA A 223 15.40 34.79 2.11
CA ALA A 223 15.38 33.49 2.79
C ALA A 223 14.08 32.69 2.55
N HIS A 224 12.97 33.39 2.30
CA HIS A 224 11.72 32.86 1.77
C HIS A 224 11.21 33.79 0.67
N THR A 225 11.34 33.39 -0.56
CA THR A 225 10.90 34.15 -1.74
C THR A 225 9.59 33.59 -2.25
N VAL A 226 8.62 34.48 -2.55
CA VAL A 226 7.31 34.10 -3.10
C VAL A 226 7.13 34.71 -4.48
N ILE A 227 6.87 33.86 -5.48
CA ILE A 227 6.52 34.28 -6.83
C ILE A 227 5.09 33.83 -7.13
N LYS A 228 4.29 34.71 -7.72
CA LYS A 228 2.92 34.41 -8.18
C LYS A 228 2.86 34.57 -9.68
N LEU A 229 2.36 33.54 -10.37
CA LEU A 229 2.23 33.47 -11.82
C LEU A 229 0.79 33.21 -12.24
N ASP A 230 0.49 33.46 -13.51
CA ASP A 230 -0.81 33.17 -14.12
C ASP A 230 -0.58 32.47 -15.47
N VAL A 231 -0.70 31.14 -15.49
CA VAL A 231 -0.66 30.35 -16.73
C VAL A 231 -2.03 30.43 -17.40
N LYS A 232 -2.08 30.99 -18.60
CA LYS A 232 -3.34 31.21 -19.32
C LYS A 232 -3.91 29.90 -19.88
N ASN A 233 -5.15 29.59 -19.52
CA ASN A 233 -5.87 28.38 -19.99
C ASN A 233 -5.02 27.11 -19.82
N PRO A 234 -4.64 26.75 -18.59
CA PRO A 234 -3.78 25.60 -18.37
C PRO A 234 -4.43 24.32 -18.87
N HIS A 235 -3.63 23.43 -19.46
CA HIS A 235 -4.02 22.07 -19.74
C HIS A 235 -4.11 21.33 -18.40
N LEU A 236 -5.27 20.76 -18.10
CA LEU A 236 -5.50 20.16 -16.76
C LEU A 236 -4.96 18.73 -16.72
N TRP A 237 -4.42 18.37 -15.57
CA TRP A 237 -4.11 16.98 -15.24
C TRP A 237 -5.42 16.23 -14.95
N ASN A 238 -5.80 15.28 -15.81
CA ASN A 238 -7.07 14.56 -15.78
C ASN A 238 -6.94 13.07 -15.41
N GLY A 239 -5.99 12.72 -14.55
CA GLY A 239 -5.76 11.33 -14.17
C GLY A 239 -5.37 10.45 -15.35
N MET A 240 -5.77 9.18 -15.34
CA MET A 240 -5.44 8.20 -16.38
C MET A 240 -5.87 8.61 -17.79
N ALA A 241 -6.89 9.47 -17.91
CA ALA A 241 -7.40 9.89 -19.22
C ALA A 241 -6.45 10.87 -19.94
N ASP A 242 -5.75 11.72 -19.17
CA ASP A 242 -4.83 12.73 -19.69
C ASP A 242 -3.94 13.27 -18.56
N PRO A 243 -2.82 12.60 -18.24
CA PRO A 243 -1.92 12.96 -17.13
C PRO A 243 -0.97 14.09 -17.52
N TYR A 244 -1.50 15.22 -17.97
CA TYR A 244 -0.70 16.33 -18.48
C TYR A 244 0.06 17.04 -17.37
N CYS A 245 1.37 17.01 -17.44
CA CYS A 245 2.27 17.63 -16.48
C CYS A 245 2.98 18.86 -17.07
N TYR A 246 3.23 19.84 -16.20
CA TYR A 246 4.11 20.97 -16.45
C TYR A 246 5.40 20.79 -15.66
N THR A 247 6.46 21.40 -16.17
CA THR A 247 7.73 21.51 -15.48
C THR A 247 7.92 22.93 -14.97
N VAL A 248 8.23 23.08 -13.68
CA VAL A 248 8.63 24.38 -13.10
C VAL A 248 10.13 24.34 -12.85
N GLU A 249 10.84 25.22 -13.54
CA GLU A 249 12.28 25.41 -13.39
C GLU A 249 12.53 26.68 -12.58
N ALA A 250 13.08 26.55 -11.39
CA ALA A 250 13.49 27.64 -10.52
C ALA A 250 15.01 27.80 -10.57
N SER A 251 15.47 28.96 -10.94
CA SER A 251 16.90 29.25 -11.09
C SER A 251 17.32 30.41 -10.18
N LEU A 252 18.48 30.25 -9.52
CA LEU A 252 19.14 31.26 -8.72
C LEU A 252 20.27 31.91 -9.54
N CYS A 253 20.17 33.20 -9.83
CA CYS A 253 21.11 33.92 -10.67
C CYS A 253 21.88 34.96 -9.85
N ALA A 254 23.20 35.09 -10.08
CA ALA A 254 24.01 36.11 -9.44
C ALA A 254 23.66 37.52 -10.00
N GLY A 255 23.46 38.51 -9.09
CA GLY A 255 23.13 39.89 -9.44
C GLY A 255 21.65 40.22 -9.47
N ILE A 256 21.33 41.53 -9.48
CA ILE A 256 19.96 42.04 -9.32
C ILE A 256 19.29 42.32 -10.66
N ASP A 257 20.06 42.65 -11.72
CA ASP A 257 19.57 43.07 -13.03
C ASP A 257 20.19 42.32 -14.21
N VAL A 258 20.08 40.99 -14.23
CA VAL A 258 20.86 40.20 -15.21
C VAL A 258 19.95 39.44 -16.16
N LEU A 259 19.99 39.84 -17.45
CA LEU A 259 19.31 39.13 -18.55
C LEU A 259 20.13 37.97 -19.15
N GLU A 260 21.43 37.82 -18.80
CA GLU A 260 22.34 36.87 -19.46
C GLU A 260 23.37 36.18 -18.56
N VAL A 261 23.15 36.14 -17.23
CA VAL A 261 24.06 35.40 -16.33
C VAL A 261 23.57 33.99 -16.13
N ALA A 262 24.47 33.03 -16.37
CA ALA A 262 24.18 31.62 -16.08
C ALA A 262 23.79 31.45 -14.60
N PRO A 263 22.74 30.69 -14.30
CA PRO A 263 22.33 30.45 -12.93
C PRO A 263 23.44 29.76 -12.12
N VAL A 264 23.46 30.02 -10.81
CA VAL A 264 24.38 29.35 -9.87
C VAL A 264 23.77 28.06 -9.33
N ASP A 265 22.44 27.97 -9.28
CA ASP A 265 21.71 26.74 -8.93
C ASP A 265 20.38 26.71 -9.67
N THR A 266 19.88 25.50 -9.99
CA THR A 266 18.59 25.28 -10.62
C THR A 266 17.92 24.07 -10.02
N VAL A 267 16.63 24.17 -9.73
CA VAL A 267 15.77 23.10 -9.26
C VAL A 267 14.57 22.97 -10.21
N THR A 268 14.31 21.76 -10.63
CA THR A 268 13.18 21.41 -11.51
C THR A 268 12.18 20.56 -10.76
N VAL A 269 10.89 20.90 -10.84
CA VAL A 269 9.81 20.13 -10.23
C VAL A 269 8.66 19.93 -11.22
N THR A 270 8.00 18.78 -11.15
CA THR A 270 6.80 18.44 -11.93
C THR A 270 5.56 18.91 -11.20
N ILE A 271 4.59 19.48 -11.92
CA ILE A 271 3.28 19.89 -11.38
C ILE A 271 2.15 19.54 -12.35
N GLY A 272 0.91 19.53 -11.85
CA GLY A 272 -0.30 19.44 -12.67
C GLY A 272 -1.38 20.39 -12.19
N TYR A 273 -2.06 21.05 -13.11
CA TYR A 273 -3.21 21.92 -12.80
C TYR A 273 -4.45 21.07 -12.68
N ARG A 274 -5.10 21.07 -11.53
CA ARG A 274 -6.33 20.32 -11.29
C ARG A 274 -7.19 20.91 -10.19
N SER A 275 -8.45 20.51 -10.16
CA SER A 275 -9.37 20.71 -9.04
C SER A 275 -10.06 19.39 -8.72
N PHE A 276 -10.38 19.16 -7.46
CA PHE A 276 -11.08 17.95 -7.04
C PHE A 276 -11.87 18.20 -5.75
N HIS A 277 -12.84 17.35 -5.52
CA HIS A 277 -13.55 17.24 -4.25
C HIS A 277 -14.11 15.83 -4.11
N VAL A 278 -14.55 15.49 -2.91
CA VAL A 278 -15.27 14.24 -2.62
C VAL A 278 -16.66 14.62 -2.10
N ASP A 279 -17.68 14.00 -2.67
CA ASP A 279 -19.08 14.20 -2.31
C ASP A 279 -19.62 12.95 -1.60
N PRO A 280 -20.34 13.07 -0.48
CA PRO A 280 -20.78 11.91 0.30
C PRO A 280 -21.78 11.01 -0.41
N ASN A 281 -22.42 11.45 -1.50
CA ASN A 281 -23.43 10.69 -2.24
C ASN A 281 -22.94 10.19 -3.61
N THR A 282 -21.92 10.84 -4.17
CA THR A 282 -21.47 10.58 -5.54
C THR A 282 -19.96 10.27 -5.65
N GLY A 283 -19.24 10.28 -4.53
CA GLY A 283 -17.83 9.91 -4.47
C GLY A 283 -16.88 11.00 -4.98
N PHE A 284 -15.84 10.60 -5.70
CA PHE A 284 -14.73 11.48 -6.10
C PHE A 284 -15.00 12.22 -7.42
N TRP A 285 -14.62 13.50 -7.46
CA TRP A 285 -14.76 14.38 -8.63
C TRP A 285 -13.41 15.01 -8.99
N LEU A 286 -13.02 14.92 -10.25
CA LEU A 286 -11.82 15.52 -10.80
C LEU A 286 -12.20 16.48 -11.93
N ASN A 287 -11.77 17.74 -11.83
CA ASN A 287 -12.01 18.79 -12.84
C ASN A 287 -13.49 18.91 -13.27
N GLY A 288 -14.41 18.74 -12.30
CA GLY A 288 -15.85 18.82 -12.53
C GLY A 288 -16.48 17.58 -13.14
N LYS A 289 -15.75 16.47 -13.26
CA LYS A 289 -16.27 15.17 -13.70
C LYS A 289 -16.26 14.19 -12.53
N ASN A 290 -17.31 13.41 -12.38
CA ASN A 290 -17.32 12.29 -11.46
C ASN A 290 -16.42 11.17 -12.00
N VAL A 291 -15.48 10.72 -11.16
CA VAL A 291 -14.49 9.68 -11.49
C VAL A 291 -14.46 8.67 -10.35
N PRO A 292 -15.18 7.54 -10.45
CA PRO A 292 -15.10 6.50 -9.44
C PRO A 292 -13.65 6.04 -9.26
N LEU A 293 -13.11 6.14 -8.05
CA LEU A 293 -11.78 5.66 -7.74
C LEU A 293 -11.84 4.18 -7.34
N HIS A 294 -11.22 3.35 -8.17
CA HIS A 294 -11.07 1.92 -7.93
C HIS A 294 -9.61 1.51 -8.16
N GLY A 295 -9.07 0.76 -7.25
CA GLY A 295 -7.65 0.45 -7.35
C GLY A 295 -7.15 -0.54 -6.32
N VAL A 296 -5.88 -0.44 -6.03
CA VAL A 296 -5.14 -1.42 -5.25
C VAL A 296 -4.27 -0.75 -4.19
N SER A 297 -3.98 -1.48 -3.12
CA SER A 297 -2.90 -1.15 -2.20
C SER A 297 -1.59 -1.78 -2.69
N ARG A 298 -0.45 -1.16 -2.35
CA ARG A 298 0.87 -1.65 -2.72
C ARG A 298 1.85 -1.54 -1.56
N HIS A 299 2.51 -2.67 -1.21
CA HIS A 299 3.79 -2.67 -0.52
C HIS A 299 4.94 -2.55 -1.53
N GLN A 300 6.06 -1.92 -1.14
CA GLN A 300 7.21 -1.70 -2.04
C GLN A 300 8.25 -2.82 -1.99
N ASP A 301 7.94 -3.96 -1.37
CA ASP A 301 8.85 -5.08 -1.29
C ASP A 301 8.75 -6.03 -2.49
N ARG A 302 9.78 -6.85 -2.65
CA ARG A 302 9.87 -7.84 -3.71
C ARG A 302 10.66 -9.06 -3.25
N GLN A 303 10.29 -10.23 -3.78
CA GLN A 303 10.98 -11.48 -3.50
C GLN A 303 12.50 -11.35 -3.69
N ASP A 304 13.26 -11.84 -2.71
CA ASP A 304 14.72 -11.88 -2.65
C ASP A 304 15.42 -10.50 -2.66
N LYS A 305 14.64 -9.40 -2.64
CA LYS A 305 15.16 -8.02 -2.63
C LYS A 305 14.70 -7.22 -1.41
N GLY A 306 13.62 -7.64 -0.73
CA GLY A 306 12.96 -6.80 0.28
C GLY A 306 12.62 -5.43 -0.28
N TRP A 307 12.97 -4.35 0.42
CA TRP A 307 12.74 -2.97 -0.05
C TRP A 307 13.85 -2.42 -0.95
N ALA A 308 14.98 -3.13 -1.12
CA ALA A 308 16.09 -2.70 -1.99
C ALA A 308 15.78 -3.01 -3.47
N ILE A 309 14.73 -2.41 -3.98
CA ILE A 309 14.21 -2.60 -5.34
C ILE A 309 14.73 -1.53 -6.31
N SER A 310 14.75 -1.85 -7.60
CA SER A 310 15.24 -1.00 -8.67
C SER A 310 14.13 -0.19 -9.34
N LYS A 311 14.50 0.81 -10.15
CA LYS A 311 13.56 1.55 -11.00
C LYS A 311 12.77 0.65 -11.93
N ALA A 312 13.41 -0.37 -12.51
CA ALA A 312 12.73 -1.36 -13.35
C ALA A 312 11.69 -2.18 -12.58
N ASP A 313 11.92 -2.44 -11.29
CA ASP A 313 10.94 -3.10 -10.43
C ASP A 313 9.69 -2.20 -10.20
N HIS A 314 9.89 -0.89 -10.01
CA HIS A 314 8.79 0.08 -9.91
C HIS A 314 8.00 0.18 -11.22
N GLU A 315 8.70 0.24 -12.37
CA GLU A 315 8.07 0.28 -13.70
C GLU A 315 7.24 -0.96 -13.99
N GLN A 316 7.72 -2.16 -13.59
CA GLN A 316 6.94 -3.40 -13.73
C GLN A 316 5.67 -3.36 -12.86
N ASP A 317 5.76 -2.89 -11.61
CA ASP A 317 4.61 -2.78 -10.73
C ASP A 317 3.56 -1.81 -11.32
N ILE A 318 3.96 -0.63 -11.80
CA ILE A 318 3.08 0.32 -12.50
C ILE A 318 2.42 -0.30 -13.73
N ALA A 319 3.17 -1.06 -14.53
CA ALA A 319 2.63 -1.71 -15.72
C ALA A 319 1.52 -2.71 -15.38
N LEU A 320 1.72 -3.53 -14.33
CA LEU A 320 0.72 -4.49 -13.86
C LEU A 320 -0.51 -3.81 -13.25
N ILE A 321 -0.32 -2.72 -12.48
CA ILE A 321 -1.42 -1.94 -11.91
C ILE A 321 -2.23 -1.23 -13.00
N LYS A 322 -1.57 -0.76 -14.05
CA LYS A 322 -2.23 -0.19 -15.23
C LYS A 322 -2.99 -1.25 -16.03
N GLU A 323 -2.42 -2.44 -16.19
CA GLU A 323 -3.01 -3.54 -16.94
C GLU A 323 -4.32 -4.04 -16.35
N ILE A 324 -4.45 -4.08 -15.02
CA ILE A 324 -5.69 -4.47 -14.34
C ILE A 324 -6.80 -3.44 -14.50
N GLY A 325 -6.46 -2.20 -14.92
CA GLY A 325 -7.41 -1.10 -15.09
C GLY A 325 -7.62 -0.22 -13.86
N ALA A 326 -6.79 -0.35 -12.82
CA ALA A 326 -6.85 0.53 -11.66
C ALA A 326 -6.58 1.99 -12.04
N ASN A 327 -7.22 2.93 -11.34
CA ASN A 327 -7.00 4.38 -11.50
C ASN A 327 -6.54 5.07 -10.20
N THR A 328 -6.46 4.33 -9.10
CA THR A 328 -5.95 4.81 -7.81
C THR A 328 -5.04 3.78 -7.17
N ILE A 329 -4.06 4.25 -6.38
CA ILE A 329 -3.16 3.40 -5.60
C ILE A 329 -3.07 3.94 -4.17
N ARG A 330 -3.27 3.08 -3.19
CA ARG A 330 -2.92 3.35 -1.81
C ARG A 330 -1.50 2.85 -1.55
N LEU A 331 -0.60 3.77 -1.21
CA LEU A 331 0.80 3.49 -0.95
C LEU A 331 0.98 3.07 0.52
N ALA A 332 0.65 1.82 0.76
CA ALA A 332 0.63 1.24 2.10
C ALA A 332 2.05 0.85 2.57
N HIS A 333 2.38 1.04 3.81
CA HIS A 333 1.75 1.86 4.88
C HIS A 333 2.72 2.98 5.26
N TYR A 334 3.51 3.49 4.30
CA TYR A 334 4.63 4.40 4.50
C TYR A 334 4.96 5.17 3.23
N GLN A 335 5.77 6.21 3.35
CA GLN A 335 6.26 6.95 2.18
C GLN A 335 7.05 6.03 1.24
N HIS A 336 6.60 5.94 -0.01
CA HIS A 336 7.25 5.16 -1.06
C HIS A 336 8.45 5.91 -1.68
N ASP A 337 9.13 5.26 -2.62
CA ASP A 337 10.24 5.84 -3.38
C ASP A 337 9.78 7.03 -4.22
N GLN A 338 10.59 8.10 -4.30
CA GLN A 338 10.26 9.30 -5.07
C GLN A 338 10.03 8.98 -6.55
N TYR A 339 10.80 8.05 -7.11
CA TYR A 339 10.62 7.61 -8.48
C TYR A 339 9.24 7.00 -8.75
N PHE A 340 8.64 6.34 -7.75
CA PHE A 340 7.29 5.78 -7.89
C PHE A 340 6.22 6.88 -7.95
N TYR A 341 6.37 7.97 -7.19
CA TYR A 341 5.48 9.13 -7.29
C TYR A 341 5.60 9.80 -8.67
N ASP A 342 6.84 9.96 -9.20
CA ASP A 342 7.07 10.49 -10.55
C ASP A 342 6.38 9.64 -11.63
N LEU A 343 6.48 8.30 -11.53
CA LEU A 343 5.76 7.39 -12.43
C LEU A 343 4.25 7.58 -12.36
N CYS A 344 3.69 7.77 -11.16
CA CYS A 344 2.26 7.98 -10.97
C CYS A 344 1.78 9.33 -11.52
N ASP A 345 2.57 10.40 -11.39
CA ASP A 345 2.27 11.71 -11.99
C ASP A 345 2.06 11.61 -13.51
N HIS A 346 2.97 10.91 -14.18
CA HIS A 346 2.98 10.75 -15.64
C HIS A 346 2.07 9.63 -16.15
N THR A 347 1.66 8.71 -15.29
CA THR A 347 0.69 7.66 -15.63
C THR A 347 -0.75 8.09 -15.36
N GLY A 348 -0.95 8.98 -14.37
CA GLY A 348 -2.25 9.54 -14.04
C GLY A 348 -2.97 8.85 -12.89
N PHE A 349 -2.30 8.04 -12.09
CA PHE A 349 -2.90 7.43 -10.90
C PHE A 349 -3.24 8.46 -9.84
N ALA A 350 -4.43 8.35 -9.23
CA ALA A 350 -4.75 9.08 -8.02
C ALA A 350 -4.13 8.37 -6.80
N LEU A 351 -3.37 9.09 -5.97
CA LEU A 351 -2.63 8.50 -4.87
C LEU A 351 -3.19 8.87 -3.49
N TRP A 352 -3.18 7.87 -2.62
CA TRP A 352 -3.24 7.99 -1.18
C TRP A 352 -1.83 7.64 -0.63
N ALA A 353 -1.14 8.63 -0.06
CA ALA A 353 0.16 8.49 0.58
C ALA A 353 0.02 8.61 2.09
N GLU A 354 0.68 7.74 2.87
CA GLU A 354 0.49 7.66 4.32
C GLU A 354 1.80 7.50 5.09
N ILE A 355 1.76 7.82 6.39
CA ILE A 355 2.85 7.54 7.34
C ILE A 355 2.64 6.17 8.00
N PRO A 356 3.71 5.51 8.50
CA PRO A 356 3.64 4.19 9.11
C PRO A 356 3.09 4.20 10.56
N PHE A 357 2.10 5.03 10.84
CA PHE A 357 1.41 5.08 12.13
C PHE A 357 0.34 4.01 12.16
N ILE A 358 0.76 2.79 12.55
CA ILE A 358 0.01 1.55 12.33
C ILE A 358 -0.06 0.68 13.58
N SER A 359 -1.17 -0.02 13.74
CA SER A 359 -1.46 -1.13 14.67
C SER A 359 -1.38 -0.80 16.14
N GLN A 360 -0.38 -0.07 16.62
CA GLN A 360 -0.19 0.18 18.03
C GLN A 360 0.25 1.62 18.30
N PHE A 361 -0.53 2.31 19.13
CA PHE A 361 -0.14 3.61 19.67
C PHE A 361 0.82 3.44 20.86
N ILE A 362 1.90 4.23 20.90
CA ILE A 362 2.85 4.28 22.01
C ILE A 362 2.74 5.65 22.66
N PRO A 363 2.30 5.73 23.93
CA PRO A 363 2.01 6.99 24.62
C PRO A 363 3.30 7.64 25.20
N THR A 364 4.36 7.72 24.40
CA THR A 364 5.59 8.45 24.74
C THR A 364 5.72 9.71 23.91
N LYS A 365 6.44 10.70 24.45
CA LYS A 365 6.73 11.93 23.71
C LYS A 365 7.55 11.65 22.46
N GLU A 366 8.50 10.73 22.52
CA GLU A 366 9.38 10.35 21.43
C GLU A 366 8.57 9.75 20.27
N ALA A 367 7.65 8.85 20.56
CA ALA A 367 6.77 8.24 19.57
C ALA A 367 5.82 9.27 18.94
N HIS A 368 5.25 10.18 19.74
CA HIS A 368 4.42 11.28 19.26
C HIS A 368 5.23 12.21 18.33
N ASP A 369 6.40 12.70 18.78
CA ASP A 369 7.26 13.57 17.97
C ASP A 369 7.68 12.90 16.66
N ASN A 370 7.83 11.58 16.65
CA ASN A 370 8.17 10.82 15.46
C ASN A 370 7.01 10.80 14.46
N THR A 371 5.74 10.68 14.87
CA THR A 371 4.60 10.77 13.95
C THR A 371 4.53 12.16 13.29
N ILE A 372 4.77 13.22 14.07
CA ILE A 372 4.78 14.62 13.58
C ILE A 372 5.93 14.83 12.58
N SER A 373 7.13 14.30 12.87
CA SER A 373 8.28 14.39 11.96
C SER A 373 8.02 13.66 10.65
N GLN A 374 7.59 12.39 10.69
CA GLN A 374 7.32 11.61 9.50
C GLN A 374 6.21 12.23 8.63
N MET A 375 5.14 12.78 9.25
CA MET A 375 4.09 13.47 8.51
C MET A 375 4.59 14.77 7.87
N THR A 376 5.44 15.53 8.57
CA THR A 376 6.04 16.75 8.03
C THR A 376 6.90 16.43 6.80
N GLU A 377 7.74 15.40 6.88
CA GLU A 377 8.60 14.96 5.78
C GLU A 377 7.77 14.41 4.60
N LEU A 378 6.77 13.57 4.87
CA LEU A 378 5.87 13.03 3.83
C LEU A 378 5.22 14.15 3.01
N VAL A 379 4.58 15.12 3.70
CA VAL A 379 3.85 16.20 3.03
C VAL A 379 4.82 17.14 2.31
N ALA A 380 5.92 17.54 2.96
CA ALA A 380 6.86 18.49 2.40
C ALA A 380 7.59 17.94 1.15
N GLN A 381 8.07 16.70 1.22
CA GLN A 381 8.82 16.08 0.14
C GLN A 381 7.96 15.75 -1.08
N ASN A 382 6.67 15.49 -0.87
CA ASN A 382 5.74 15.09 -1.92
C ASN A 382 4.74 16.19 -2.31
N TYR A 383 4.97 17.42 -1.87
CA TYR A 383 4.06 18.55 -2.07
C TYR A 383 3.73 18.82 -3.54
N ASN A 384 4.70 18.69 -4.45
CA ASN A 384 4.57 19.07 -5.86
C ASN A 384 3.86 18.01 -6.72
N HIS A 385 3.75 16.76 -6.28
CA HIS A 385 3.18 15.65 -7.07
C HIS A 385 1.68 15.85 -7.36
N PRO A 386 1.25 16.02 -8.62
CA PRO A 386 -0.16 16.11 -8.97
C PRO A 386 -0.94 14.84 -8.72
N ALA A 387 -0.31 13.69 -8.71
CA ALA A 387 -0.95 12.40 -8.45
C ALA A 387 -1.52 12.29 -7.02
N ILE A 388 -0.96 12.96 -6.01
CA ILE A 388 -1.40 12.82 -4.61
C ILE A 388 -2.65 13.66 -4.36
N PHE A 389 -3.70 13.01 -3.83
CA PHE A 389 -4.98 13.61 -3.43
C PHE A 389 -5.24 13.49 -1.93
N PHE A 390 -4.70 12.44 -1.30
CA PHE A 390 -5.01 12.10 0.08
C PHE A 390 -3.75 11.86 0.90
N TRP A 391 -3.70 12.49 2.07
CA TRP A 391 -2.70 12.26 3.11
C TRP A 391 -3.28 11.31 4.15
N GLY A 392 -2.72 10.10 4.27
CA GLY A 392 -3.08 9.11 5.25
C GLY A 392 -2.39 9.34 6.58
N ILE A 393 -3.17 9.53 7.65
CA ILE A 393 -2.61 9.85 8.98
C ILE A 393 -2.39 8.62 9.86
N SER A 394 -3.06 7.49 9.57
CA SER A 394 -2.87 6.22 10.30
C SER A 394 -3.50 5.04 9.57
N ASN A 395 -3.10 3.83 9.98
CA ASN A 395 -3.72 2.57 9.60
C ASN A 395 -3.98 1.68 10.82
N GLU A 396 -5.21 1.21 11.01
CA GLU A 396 -5.63 0.25 12.05
C GLU A 396 -5.07 0.55 13.45
N ILE A 397 -4.81 1.79 13.76
CA ILE A 397 -4.10 2.20 14.98
C ILE A 397 -4.88 1.85 16.27
N THR A 398 -6.17 1.58 16.13
CA THR A 398 -7.07 1.16 17.23
C THR A 398 -7.19 -0.36 17.38
N ILE A 399 -6.52 -1.18 16.53
CA ILE A 399 -6.64 -2.65 16.58
C ILE A 399 -6.16 -3.25 17.92
N ALA A 400 -5.19 -2.60 18.56
CA ALA A 400 -4.71 -2.95 19.90
C ALA A 400 -5.53 -2.31 21.04
N GLY A 401 -6.66 -1.65 20.71
CA GLY A 401 -7.49 -0.88 21.61
C GLY A 401 -7.18 0.61 21.61
N GLU A 402 -8.12 1.40 22.12
CA GLU A 402 -7.93 2.85 22.31
C GLU A 402 -7.03 3.11 23.53
N THR A 403 -6.12 4.06 23.37
CA THR A 403 -5.16 4.46 24.40
C THR A 403 -5.25 5.97 24.61
N GLU A 404 -5.10 6.41 25.85
CA GLU A 404 -5.05 7.83 26.18
C GLU A 404 -4.01 8.57 25.31
N GLY A 405 -4.42 9.71 24.74
CA GLY A 405 -3.59 10.53 23.84
C GLY A 405 -3.66 10.17 22.36
N LEU A 406 -4.22 9.00 21.98
CA LEU A 406 -4.35 8.62 20.57
C LEU A 406 -5.23 9.61 19.78
N TYR A 407 -6.42 9.92 20.29
CA TYR A 407 -7.33 10.86 19.63
C TYR A 407 -6.69 12.24 19.42
N GLN A 408 -5.96 12.73 20.42
CA GLN A 408 -5.23 13.99 20.34
C GLN A 408 -4.15 13.92 19.25
N ASN A 409 -3.32 12.87 19.21
CA ASN A 409 -2.26 12.72 18.20
C ASN A 409 -2.83 12.67 16.78
N LEU A 410 -3.93 11.93 16.56
CA LEU A 410 -4.61 11.89 15.25
C LEU A 410 -5.15 13.28 14.84
N THR A 411 -5.75 14.01 15.77
CA THR A 411 -6.27 15.38 15.53
C THR A 411 -5.12 16.34 15.19
N GLU A 412 -3.99 16.24 15.88
CA GLU A 412 -2.79 17.04 15.60
C GLU A 412 -2.19 16.71 14.22
N LEU A 413 -2.14 15.43 13.82
CA LEU A 413 -1.70 15.01 12.49
C LEU A 413 -2.60 15.56 11.38
N HIS A 414 -3.93 15.50 11.56
CA HIS A 414 -4.87 16.14 10.63
C HIS A 414 -4.60 17.64 10.50
N ALA A 415 -4.51 18.34 11.63
CA ALA A 415 -4.27 19.80 11.65
C ALA A 415 -2.91 20.15 11.01
N LEU A 416 -1.87 19.33 11.25
CA LEU A 416 -0.56 19.48 10.63
C LEU A 416 -0.63 19.37 9.11
N CYS A 417 -1.31 18.34 8.57
CA CYS A 417 -1.52 18.19 7.14
C CYS A 417 -2.21 19.43 6.54
N LYS A 418 -3.29 19.90 7.14
CA LYS A 418 -4.01 21.10 6.66
C LYS A 418 -3.19 22.38 6.74
N LYS A 419 -2.28 22.48 7.71
CA LYS A 419 -1.33 23.60 7.85
C LYS A 419 -0.25 23.56 6.77
N LEU A 420 0.30 22.38 6.48
CA LEU A 420 1.38 22.20 5.50
C LEU A 420 0.84 22.23 4.06
N ASP A 421 -0.29 21.59 3.84
CA ASP A 421 -0.94 21.48 2.54
C ASP A 421 -2.47 21.57 2.66
N PRO A 422 -3.06 22.77 2.59
CA PRO A 422 -4.50 22.93 2.62
C PRO A 422 -5.22 22.49 1.33
N SER A 423 -4.49 22.11 0.30
CA SER A 423 -5.05 21.78 -1.01
C SER A 423 -5.47 20.32 -1.14
N ARG A 424 -4.96 19.42 -0.29
CA ARG A 424 -5.27 17.99 -0.30
C ARG A 424 -6.10 17.59 0.91
N LEU A 425 -6.79 16.46 0.78
CA LEU A 425 -7.63 15.90 1.83
C LEU A 425 -6.83 14.96 2.74
N THR A 426 -7.27 14.84 3.98
CA THR A 426 -6.77 13.83 4.91
C THR A 426 -7.71 12.66 4.97
N THR A 427 -7.17 11.48 5.23
CA THR A 427 -7.90 10.23 5.46
C THR A 427 -7.15 9.34 6.46
N MET A 428 -7.80 8.29 6.94
CA MET A 428 -7.17 7.21 7.69
C MET A 428 -7.90 5.90 7.41
N ALA A 429 -7.17 4.79 7.51
CA ALA A 429 -7.74 3.45 7.38
C ALA A 429 -8.10 2.92 8.78
N GLN A 430 -9.39 2.86 9.09
CA GLN A 430 -9.88 2.31 10.35
C GLN A 430 -10.20 0.82 10.21
N VAL A 431 -10.11 0.08 11.30
CA VAL A 431 -10.66 -1.28 11.37
C VAL A 431 -12.19 -1.22 11.41
N SER A 432 -12.85 -2.19 10.78
CA SER A 432 -14.32 -2.27 10.73
C SER A 432 -14.99 -2.42 12.11
N MET A 433 -14.22 -2.69 13.16
CA MET A 433 -14.69 -2.77 14.55
C MET A 433 -14.91 -1.40 15.21
N VAL A 434 -14.32 -0.33 14.66
CA VAL A 434 -14.56 1.04 15.18
C VAL A 434 -16.02 1.40 14.95
N PRO A 435 -16.77 1.83 15.98
CA PRO A 435 -18.16 2.20 15.81
C PRO A 435 -18.36 3.28 14.75
N MET A 436 -19.40 3.13 13.91
CA MET A 436 -19.69 4.04 12.80
C MET A 436 -19.90 5.51 13.24
N ASN A 437 -20.32 5.72 14.48
CA ASN A 437 -20.52 7.03 15.10
C ASN A 437 -19.41 7.42 16.09
N SER A 438 -18.26 6.73 16.08
CA SER A 438 -17.09 7.09 16.88
C SER A 438 -16.59 8.49 16.52
N GLU A 439 -16.09 9.23 17.51
CA GLU A 439 -15.46 10.53 17.28
C GLU A 439 -14.25 10.44 16.32
N HIS A 440 -13.55 9.30 16.25
CA HIS A 440 -12.50 9.04 15.27
C HIS A 440 -12.98 9.16 13.83
N THR A 441 -14.26 8.85 13.55
CA THR A 441 -14.89 8.95 12.24
C THR A 441 -14.91 10.38 11.68
N TYR A 442 -14.77 11.39 12.56
CA TYR A 442 -14.89 12.81 12.21
C TYR A 442 -13.57 13.58 12.21
N ILE A 443 -12.43 12.93 12.49
CA ILE A 443 -11.12 13.60 12.55
C ILE A 443 -10.65 14.07 11.16
N THR A 444 -10.73 13.19 10.14
CA THR A 444 -10.20 13.43 8.79
C THR A 444 -11.25 14.03 7.86
N ASP A 445 -10.81 14.62 6.73
CA ASP A 445 -11.72 15.17 5.72
C ASP A 445 -12.63 14.09 5.12
N VAL A 446 -12.08 12.92 4.80
CA VAL A 446 -12.82 11.74 4.31
C VAL A 446 -12.48 10.52 5.14
N GLN A 447 -13.41 9.56 5.22
CA GLN A 447 -13.28 8.38 6.05
C GLN A 447 -13.08 7.13 5.23
N SER A 448 -12.30 6.17 5.74
CA SER A 448 -12.11 4.85 5.12
C SER A 448 -11.97 3.75 6.16
N TYR A 449 -12.40 2.55 5.77
CA TYR A 449 -12.31 1.35 6.61
C TYR A 449 -11.64 0.20 5.88
N ASN A 450 -10.90 -0.60 6.64
CA ASN A 450 -10.43 -1.92 6.25
C ASN A 450 -11.56 -2.92 6.49
N HIS A 451 -12.08 -3.52 5.42
CA HIS A 451 -13.23 -4.42 5.45
C HIS A 451 -12.87 -5.81 4.96
N TYR A 452 -12.98 -6.78 5.88
CA TYR A 452 -12.65 -8.17 5.60
C TYR A 452 -13.81 -9.13 5.96
N PHE A 453 -15.06 -8.67 5.83
CA PHE A 453 -16.22 -9.57 5.95
C PHE A 453 -16.20 -10.55 4.80
N GLY A 454 -16.35 -11.85 5.13
CA GLY A 454 -16.12 -12.92 4.19
C GLY A 454 -14.69 -13.49 4.20
N TRP A 455 -13.74 -12.84 4.92
CA TRP A 455 -12.42 -13.43 5.14
C TRP A 455 -12.12 -13.65 6.63
N TYR A 456 -12.01 -12.59 7.43
CA TYR A 456 -11.75 -12.74 8.87
C TYR A 456 -13.01 -12.90 9.70
N VAL A 457 -14.13 -12.32 9.29
CA VAL A 457 -15.41 -12.34 10.00
C VAL A 457 -16.58 -12.35 9.00
N GLY A 458 -17.71 -12.95 9.38
CA GLY A 458 -18.95 -12.91 8.61
C GLY A 458 -18.86 -13.51 7.20
N ASP A 459 -19.75 -13.08 6.33
CA ASP A 459 -19.82 -13.47 4.93
C ASP A 459 -19.55 -12.26 4.02
N VAL A 460 -19.15 -12.48 2.77
CA VAL A 460 -18.80 -11.38 1.86
C VAL A 460 -20.02 -10.49 1.57
N GLU A 461 -21.23 -11.05 1.59
CA GLU A 461 -22.49 -10.34 1.40
C GLU A 461 -22.81 -9.35 2.53
N ASP A 462 -22.21 -9.49 3.70
CA ASP A 462 -22.41 -8.59 4.84
C ASP A 462 -21.79 -7.19 4.62
N ASN A 463 -20.84 -7.06 3.67
CA ASN A 463 -20.19 -5.78 3.37
C ASN A 463 -21.19 -4.71 2.88
N GLY A 464 -22.05 -5.07 1.94
CA GLY A 464 -23.01 -4.13 1.36
C GLY A 464 -23.93 -3.49 2.40
N PRO A 465 -24.67 -4.27 3.19
CA PRO A 465 -25.50 -3.76 4.28
C PRO A 465 -24.75 -2.89 5.30
N TRP A 466 -23.48 -3.21 5.58
CA TRP A 466 -22.66 -2.40 6.49
C TRP A 466 -22.36 -1.01 5.87
N PHE A 467 -21.99 -0.94 4.60
CA PHE A 467 -21.74 0.33 3.91
C PHE A 467 -22.99 1.20 3.85
N ASP A 468 -24.13 0.59 3.52
CA ASP A 468 -25.43 1.27 3.46
C ASP A 468 -25.81 1.83 4.83
N LYS A 469 -25.58 1.06 5.91
CA LYS A 469 -25.85 1.50 7.27
C LYS A 469 -24.94 2.66 7.71
N PHE A 470 -23.65 2.62 7.36
CA PHE A 470 -22.74 3.74 7.62
C PHE A 470 -23.22 5.01 6.94
N HIS A 471 -23.58 4.90 5.65
CA HIS A 471 -24.05 6.04 4.85
C HIS A 471 -25.38 6.62 5.38
N GLU A 472 -26.31 5.76 5.84
CA GLU A 472 -27.55 6.18 6.50
C GLU A 472 -27.28 6.95 7.80
N LEU A 473 -26.38 6.47 8.65
CA LEU A 473 -26.04 7.07 9.93
C LEU A 473 -25.21 8.35 9.79
N ASN A 474 -24.41 8.46 8.74
CA ASN A 474 -23.46 9.54 8.52
C ASN A 474 -23.62 10.16 7.12
N PRO A 475 -24.79 10.76 6.78
CA PRO A 475 -25.09 11.17 5.40
C PRO A 475 -24.17 12.27 4.85
N ASP A 476 -23.50 13.01 5.72
CA ASP A 476 -22.54 14.06 5.34
C ASP A 476 -21.07 13.58 5.33
N ARG A 477 -20.81 12.29 5.61
CA ARG A 477 -19.47 11.72 5.63
C ARG A 477 -19.17 10.93 4.37
N CYS A 478 -18.05 11.22 3.75
CA CYS A 478 -17.56 10.49 2.60
C CYS A 478 -16.93 9.16 3.07
N LEU A 479 -17.51 8.02 2.66
CA LEU A 479 -17.04 6.69 2.99
C LEU A 479 -16.19 6.11 1.87
N GLY A 480 -15.04 5.50 2.20
CA GLY A 480 -14.20 4.71 1.31
C GLY A 480 -13.84 3.34 1.92
N VAL A 481 -13.37 2.43 1.09
CA VAL A 481 -12.87 1.12 1.49
C VAL A 481 -11.37 1.08 1.24
N SER A 482 -10.58 1.16 2.32
CA SER A 482 -9.13 1.23 2.25
C SER A 482 -8.45 -0.13 2.05
N GLU A 483 -9.10 -1.21 2.52
CA GLU A 483 -8.64 -2.58 2.29
C GLU A 483 -9.81 -3.55 2.24
N TYR A 484 -9.71 -4.53 1.34
CA TYR A 484 -10.53 -5.75 1.29
C TYR A 484 -9.79 -6.80 0.48
N GLY A 485 -9.90 -8.08 0.84
CA GLY A 485 -9.21 -9.15 0.13
C GLY A 485 -9.27 -10.48 0.87
N ALA A 486 -8.96 -11.55 0.16
CA ALA A 486 -8.88 -12.91 0.67
C ALA A 486 -7.54 -13.54 0.28
N GLU A 487 -6.97 -14.37 1.17
CA GLU A 487 -5.75 -15.14 0.85
C GLU A 487 -6.04 -16.12 -0.28
N ASN A 488 -5.11 -16.25 -1.20
CA ASN A 488 -5.16 -17.29 -2.21
C ASN A 488 -3.77 -17.85 -2.51
N ILE A 489 -3.64 -19.15 -2.38
CA ILE A 489 -2.40 -19.90 -2.54
C ILE A 489 -2.56 -20.81 -3.76
N LEU A 490 -1.73 -20.61 -4.79
CA LEU A 490 -1.87 -21.18 -6.12
C LEU A 490 -1.94 -22.71 -6.22
N LYS A 491 -1.65 -23.44 -5.16
CA LYS A 491 -1.69 -24.91 -5.13
C LYS A 491 -2.95 -25.51 -4.52
N TRP A 492 -3.80 -24.64 -3.89
CA TRP A 492 -5.01 -25.08 -3.24
C TRP A 492 -6.23 -24.78 -4.11
N HIS A 493 -7.06 -25.79 -4.35
CA HIS A 493 -8.20 -25.70 -5.24
C HIS A 493 -9.40 -26.47 -4.73
N THR A 494 -10.60 -25.96 -4.99
CA THR A 494 -11.86 -26.62 -4.71
C THR A 494 -12.95 -26.16 -5.67
N ALA A 495 -13.88 -27.05 -6.00
CA ALA A 495 -15.12 -26.67 -6.70
C ALA A 495 -16.19 -26.11 -5.74
N PHE A 496 -15.96 -26.20 -4.42
CA PHE A 496 -16.91 -25.83 -3.36
C PHE A 496 -16.24 -24.83 -2.41
N PRO A 497 -15.94 -23.60 -2.87
CA PRO A 497 -15.20 -22.63 -2.08
C PRO A 497 -15.95 -22.23 -0.80
N ASP A 498 -15.24 -22.19 0.32
CA ASP A 498 -15.74 -21.73 1.62
C ASP A 498 -14.78 -20.73 2.25
N ASN A 499 -15.28 -19.92 3.16
CA ASN A 499 -14.49 -18.91 3.87
C ASN A 499 -13.26 -19.54 4.55
N HIS A 500 -12.09 -18.91 4.38
CA HIS A 500 -10.79 -19.35 4.91
C HIS A 500 -10.25 -20.68 4.34
N ASP A 501 -10.64 -21.05 3.13
CA ASP A 501 -10.11 -22.25 2.48
C ASP A 501 -8.79 -22.02 1.72
N TYR A 502 -8.31 -20.77 1.65
CA TYR A 502 -7.09 -20.35 0.98
C TYR A 502 -7.02 -20.68 -0.52
N THR A 503 -8.13 -21.12 -1.12
CA THR A 503 -8.16 -21.51 -2.53
C THR A 503 -8.24 -20.30 -3.46
N GLU A 504 -7.79 -20.48 -4.69
CA GLU A 504 -7.89 -19.47 -5.73
C GLU A 504 -9.38 -19.24 -6.10
N GLU A 505 -10.20 -20.26 -6.01
CA GLU A 505 -11.64 -20.22 -6.29
C GLU A 505 -12.38 -19.38 -5.25
N TYR A 506 -12.05 -19.50 -3.95
CA TYR A 506 -12.66 -18.66 -2.94
C TYR A 506 -12.27 -17.18 -3.09
N ALA A 507 -10.99 -16.90 -3.31
CA ALA A 507 -10.56 -15.52 -3.54
C ALA A 507 -11.24 -14.91 -4.75
N SER A 508 -11.40 -15.67 -5.84
CA SER A 508 -12.11 -15.24 -7.04
C SER A 508 -13.57 -14.94 -6.75
N HIS A 509 -14.26 -15.81 -6.00
CA HIS A 509 -15.64 -15.58 -5.54
C HIS A 509 -15.73 -14.31 -4.66
N TYR A 510 -14.87 -14.19 -3.63
CA TYR A 510 -14.83 -13.04 -2.74
C TYR A 510 -14.70 -11.72 -3.51
N HIS A 511 -13.71 -11.62 -4.40
CA HIS A 511 -13.45 -10.40 -5.15
C HIS A 511 -14.59 -10.08 -6.13
N HIS A 512 -15.22 -11.09 -6.73
CA HIS A 512 -16.38 -10.90 -7.61
C HIS A 512 -17.59 -10.34 -6.85
N GLU A 513 -17.91 -10.88 -5.68
CA GLU A 513 -19.02 -10.38 -4.83
C GLU A 513 -18.75 -8.95 -4.33
N MET A 514 -17.49 -8.63 -3.98
CA MET A 514 -17.12 -7.26 -3.63
C MET A 514 -17.30 -6.29 -4.79
N LEU A 515 -16.92 -6.66 -6.03
CA LEU A 515 -17.13 -5.82 -7.22
C LEU A 515 -18.61 -5.56 -7.49
N LYS A 516 -19.49 -6.57 -7.37
CA LYS A 516 -20.95 -6.41 -7.47
C LYS A 516 -21.47 -5.46 -6.37
N THR A 517 -20.95 -5.59 -5.16
CA THR A 517 -21.30 -4.72 -4.04
C THR A 517 -20.94 -3.26 -4.32
N PHE A 518 -19.76 -2.98 -4.85
CA PHE A 518 -19.32 -1.63 -5.19
C PHE A 518 -20.05 -1.02 -6.40
N ALA A 519 -20.38 -1.81 -7.41
CA ALA A 519 -21.07 -1.35 -8.61
C ALA A 519 -22.43 -0.66 -8.32
N THR A 520 -23.05 -0.99 -7.19
CA THR A 520 -24.34 -0.42 -6.75
C THR A 520 -24.22 0.70 -5.72
N ARG A 521 -23.00 1.12 -5.35
CA ARG A 521 -22.74 2.08 -4.27
C ARG A 521 -21.83 3.25 -4.71
N PRO A 522 -22.33 4.15 -5.58
CA PRO A 522 -21.55 5.26 -6.14
C PRO A 522 -21.10 6.29 -5.09
N TYR A 523 -21.63 6.23 -3.87
CA TYR A 523 -21.23 7.08 -2.76
C TYR A 523 -19.87 6.69 -2.16
N LEU A 524 -19.35 5.49 -2.42
CA LEU A 524 -18.01 5.09 -2.01
C LEU A 524 -16.98 5.89 -2.80
N TRP A 525 -16.22 6.76 -2.13
CA TRP A 525 -15.29 7.65 -2.83
C TRP A 525 -14.07 6.93 -3.39
N SER A 526 -13.68 5.81 -2.79
CA SER A 526 -12.62 4.93 -3.32
C SER A 526 -12.72 3.52 -2.75
N THR A 527 -12.18 2.56 -3.51
CA THR A 527 -12.01 1.16 -3.08
C THR A 527 -10.62 0.69 -3.43
N HIS A 528 -9.90 0.09 -2.46
CA HIS A 528 -8.53 -0.39 -2.65
C HIS A 528 -8.41 -1.86 -2.25
N VAL A 529 -8.06 -2.70 -3.22
CA VAL A 529 -7.79 -4.13 -2.98
C VAL A 529 -6.58 -4.28 -2.07
N TRP A 530 -6.68 -5.12 -1.08
CA TRP A 530 -5.54 -5.61 -0.32
C TRP A 530 -5.17 -7.02 -0.76
N ASN A 531 -4.16 -7.18 -1.59
CA ASN A 531 -3.18 -6.26 -2.08
C ASN A 531 -2.98 -6.50 -3.59
N MET A 532 -2.28 -5.62 -4.30
CA MET A 532 -1.92 -5.89 -5.70
C MET A 532 -0.96 -7.07 -5.81
N PHE A 533 -0.01 -7.18 -4.89
CA PHE A 533 1.02 -8.20 -4.89
C PHE A 533 1.03 -8.94 -3.56
N ASP A 534 1.36 -10.24 -3.59
CA ASP A 534 1.82 -10.92 -2.39
C ASP A 534 3.06 -10.20 -1.86
N PHE A 535 3.25 -10.17 -0.54
CA PHE A 535 4.37 -9.49 0.10
C PHE A 535 4.86 -10.26 1.33
N ALA A 536 6.08 -9.93 1.79
CA ALA A 536 6.66 -10.58 2.95
C ALA A 536 6.04 -10.09 4.26
N ALA A 537 5.67 -11.03 5.08
CA ALA A 537 5.21 -10.85 6.45
C ALA A 537 5.78 -11.99 7.29
N ASP A 538 6.99 -11.82 7.80
CA ASP A 538 7.77 -12.89 8.41
C ASP A 538 7.08 -13.58 9.60
N ALA A 539 6.19 -12.85 10.28
CA ALA A 539 5.38 -13.39 11.37
C ALA A 539 4.23 -14.32 10.93
N ARG A 540 3.92 -14.39 9.62
CA ARG A 540 2.82 -15.22 9.14
C ARG A 540 3.21 -16.67 8.90
N ASP A 541 2.28 -17.57 9.24
CA ASP A 541 2.32 -18.99 8.86
C ASP A 541 0.88 -19.45 8.59
N GLU A 542 0.31 -19.07 7.45
CA GLU A 542 -1.08 -19.30 7.08
C GLU A 542 -1.21 -20.13 5.79
N GLY A 543 -2.22 -21.01 5.73
CA GLY A 543 -2.53 -21.83 4.55
C GLY A 543 -1.37 -22.72 4.08
N GLY A 544 -0.35 -22.99 4.93
CA GLY A 544 0.83 -23.76 4.61
C GLY A 544 1.91 -22.98 3.83
N VAL A 545 1.85 -21.65 3.86
CA VAL A 545 2.90 -20.76 3.33
C VAL A 545 3.38 -19.85 4.45
N ARG A 546 4.68 -19.95 4.78
CA ARG A 546 5.31 -19.17 5.84
C ARG A 546 5.87 -17.85 5.31
N GLY A 547 5.95 -16.85 6.19
CA GLY A 547 6.62 -15.57 5.93
C GLY A 547 5.95 -14.69 4.87
N ARG A 548 4.66 -14.93 4.53
CA ARG A 548 3.99 -14.27 3.41
C ARG A 548 2.53 -13.95 3.67
N ASN A 549 2.11 -12.76 3.24
CA ASN A 549 0.72 -12.43 3.01
C ASN A 549 0.39 -12.75 1.54
N ASN A 550 -0.58 -13.67 1.31
CA ASN A 550 -0.94 -14.17 -0.02
C ASN A 550 -2.23 -13.54 -0.57
N LYS A 551 -2.64 -12.35 -0.08
CA LYS A 551 -3.81 -11.62 -0.59
C LYS A 551 -3.54 -10.88 -1.91
N GLY A 552 -2.33 -10.98 -2.46
CA GLY A 552 -1.98 -10.39 -3.74
C GLY A 552 -2.82 -10.94 -4.89
N LEU A 553 -3.21 -10.06 -5.83
CA LEU A 553 -3.78 -10.46 -7.12
C LEU A 553 -2.70 -11.00 -8.07
N VAL A 554 -1.43 -10.70 -7.76
CA VAL A 554 -0.23 -11.18 -8.47
C VAL A 554 0.75 -11.71 -7.43
N THR A 555 1.47 -12.78 -7.78
CA THR A 555 2.45 -13.41 -6.90
C THR A 555 3.60 -12.48 -6.51
N TYR A 556 4.30 -12.80 -5.41
CA TYR A 556 5.38 -12.00 -4.83
C TYR A 556 6.55 -11.76 -5.81
N ASP A 557 6.82 -12.72 -6.71
CA ASP A 557 7.81 -12.61 -7.77
C ASP A 557 7.33 -11.84 -9.02
N ARG A 558 6.08 -11.37 -9.04
CA ARG A 558 5.41 -10.66 -10.16
C ARG A 558 5.23 -11.48 -11.43
N LYS A 559 5.35 -12.80 -11.38
CA LYS A 559 5.28 -13.67 -12.59
C LYS A 559 3.90 -14.20 -12.89
N THR A 560 3.08 -14.44 -11.87
CA THR A 560 1.78 -15.09 -12.02
C THR A 560 0.66 -14.15 -11.60
N LYS A 561 -0.25 -13.85 -12.50
CA LYS A 561 -1.54 -13.25 -12.22
C LYS A 561 -2.48 -14.36 -11.77
N LYS A 562 -3.17 -14.15 -10.65
CA LYS A 562 -4.13 -15.09 -10.10
C LYS A 562 -5.50 -14.87 -10.77
N ASP A 563 -6.42 -15.82 -10.71
CA ASP A 563 -7.72 -15.70 -11.39
C ASP A 563 -8.49 -14.43 -10.98
N ALA A 564 -8.42 -14.04 -9.71
CA ALA A 564 -9.02 -12.79 -9.22
C ALA A 564 -8.48 -11.51 -9.91
N PHE A 565 -7.28 -11.50 -10.49
CA PHE A 565 -6.78 -10.38 -11.29
C PHE A 565 -7.70 -10.10 -12.49
N TYR A 566 -8.16 -11.14 -13.15
CA TYR A 566 -8.89 -11.03 -14.40
C TYR A 566 -10.36 -10.59 -14.24
N ILE A 567 -10.99 -10.87 -13.09
CA ILE A 567 -12.32 -10.30 -12.84
C ILE A 567 -12.24 -8.77 -12.67
N TYR A 568 -11.20 -8.25 -12.02
CA TYR A 568 -10.96 -6.81 -11.97
C TYR A 568 -10.71 -6.23 -13.36
N GLN A 569 -9.88 -6.88 -14.17
CA GLN A 569 -9.62 -6.44 -15.54
C GLN A 569 -10.91 -6.39 -16.36
N ALA A 570 -11.82 -7.35 -16.17
CA ALA A 570 -13.13 -7.35 -16.85
C ALA A 570 -14.02 -6.18 -16.40
N TYR A 571 -14.01 -5.79 -15.13
CA TYR A 571 -14.78 -4.66 -14.60
C TYR A 571 -14.17 -3.28 -14.90
N TRP A 572 -12.84 -3.19 -14.96
CA TRP A 572 -12.16 -1.91 -14.94
C TRP A 572 -11.57 -1.49 -16.29
N THR A 573 -11.62 -2.34 -17.32
CA THR A 573 -11.07 -2.01 -18.64
C THR A 573 -12.12 -2.13 -19.75
N ASP A 574 -12.00 -1.26 -20.76
CA ASP A 574 -12.83 -1.31 -21.97
C ASP A 574 -12.25 -2.21 -23.07
N LYS A 575 -10.98 -2.61 -22.94
CA LYS A 575 -10.34 -3.50 -23.91
C LYS A 575 -10.96 -4.89 -23.81
N PRO A 576 -11.52 -5.45 -24.91
CA PRO A 576 -12.12 -6.78 -24.88
C PRO A 576 -11.15 -7.83 -24.34
N MET A 577 -11.60 -8.60 -23.35
CA MET A 577 -10.84 -9.64 -22.70
C MET A 577 -11.68 -10.85 -22.36
N ILE A 578 -11.07 -12.01 -22.37
CA ILE A 578 -11.64 -13.30 -21.95
C ILE A 578 -10.56 -14.04 -21.13
N HIS A 579 -10.91 -14.54 -19.97
CA HIS A 579 -10.05 -15.40 -19.15
C HIS A 579 -10.82 -16.63 -18.67
N VAL A 580 -10.32 -17.82 -19.04
CA VAL A 580 -10.83 -19.09 -18.51
C VAL A 580 -10.12 -19.37 -17.18
N CYS A 581 -10.89 -19.44 -16.10
CA CYS A 581 -10.38 -19.66 -14.75
C CYS A 581 -10.01 -21.12 -14.49
N GLY A 582 -9.18 -21.33 -13.45
CA GLY A 582 -8.81 -22.66 -12.95
C GLY A 582 -7.72 -23.33 -13.77
N GLU A 583 -6.75 -22.56 -14.32
CA GLU A 583 -5.58 -23.08 -15.04
C GLU A 583 -4.77 -24.05 -14.18
N ARG A 584 -4.73 -23.85 -12.88
CA ARG A 584 -3.98 -24.66 -11.92
C ARG A 584 -4.79 -25.81 -11.30
N PHE A 585 -6.11 -25.76 -11.41
CA PHE A 585 -7.03 -26.81 -10.98
C PHE A 585 -7.23 -27.83 -12.13
N VAL A 586 -6.19 -28.66 -12.39
CA VAL A 586 -6.12 -29.57 -13.54
C VAL A 586 -7.00 -30.81 -13.37
N ASP A 587 -6.85 -31.54 -12.26
CA ASP A 587 -7.57 -32.79 -12.00
C ASP A 587 -8.93 -32.48 -11.40
N ARG A 588 -10.03 -32.92 -12.06
CA ARG A 588 -11.40 -32.65 -11.63
C ARG A 588 -12.27 -33.87 -11.59
N ALA A 589 -12.85 -34.13 -10.42
CA ALA A 589 -13.86 -35.14 -10.21
C ALA A 589 -15.18 -34.81 -10.96
N PRO A 590 -16.16 -35.74 -11.06
CA PRO A 590 -17.39 -35.51 -11.83
C PRO A 590 -18.20 -34.27 -11.41
N ASP A 591 -18.20 -33.91 -10.14
CA ASP A 591 -18.89 -32.76 -9.56
C ASP A 591 -18.05 -31.46 -9.56
N GLU A 592 -16.82 -31.51 -10.05
CA GLU A 592 -15.85 -30.39 -10.10
C GLU A 592 -15.69 -29.80 -11.50
N ARG A 593 -16.53 -30.14 -12.47
CA ARG A 593 -16.37 -29.83 -13.89
C ARG A 593 -17.07 -28.56 -14.37
N ASP A 594 -17.37 -27.67 -13.44
CA ASP A 594 -17.81 -26.32 -13.78
C ASP A 594 -16.64 -25.49 -14.29
N ILE A 595 -16.84 -24.73 -15.37
CA ILE A 595 -15.81 -23.86 -15.96
C ILE A 595 -16.31 -22.42 -15.86
N THR A 596 -15.58 -21.59 -15.12
CA THR A 596 -15.82 -20.16 -15.00
C THR A 596 -14.98 -19.41 -16.02
N VAL A 597 -15.58 -18.41 -16.67
CA VAL A 597 -14.92 -17.50 -17.62
C VAL A 597 -15.20 -16.07 -17.21
N TYR A 598 -14.15 -15.27 -17.00
CA TYR A 598 -14.27 -13.83 -16.79
C TYR A 598 -14.12 -13.08 -18.11
N THR A 599 -14.97 -12.08 -18.33
CA THR A 599 -14.98 -11.32 -19.59
C THR A 599 -15.72 -9.98 -19.46
N ASN A 600 -15.34 -9.01 -20.29
CA ASN A 600 -16.12 -7.80 -20.55
C ASN A 600 -16.83 -7.85 -21.93
N CYS A 601 -16.80 -9.00 -22.62
CA CYS A 601 -17.62 -9.26 -23.80
C CYS A 601 -19.06 -9.63 -23.38
N GLU A 602 -20.05 -9.31 -24.22
CA GLU A 602 -21.46 -9.60 -23.93
C GLU A 602 -21.76 -11.09 -23.80
N GLU A 603 -21.05 -11.93 -24.57
CA GLU A 603 -21.28 -13.37 -24.67
C GLU A 603 -19.95 -14.08 -24.94
N VAL A 604 -19.76 -15.29 -24.43
CA VAL A 604 -18.62 -16.14 -24.79
C VAL A 604 -19.07 -17.53 -25.22
N THR A 605 -18.34 -18.11 -26.18
CA THR A 605 -18.51 -19.49 -26.64
C THR A 605 -17.36 -20.33 -26.06
N LEU A 606 -17.72 -21.42 -25.37
CA LEU A 606 -16.74 -22.37 -24.81
C LEU A 606 -16.40 -23.46 -25.84
N TYR A 607 -15.11 -23.80 -25.89
CA TYR A 607 -14.59 -24.90 -26.71
C TYR A 607 -13.83 -25.90 -25.84
N VAL A 608 -14.08 -27.18 -26.06
CA VAL A 608 -13.34 -28.29 -25.43
C VAL A 608 -12.69 -29.11 -26.54
N ASN A 609 -11.36 -29.20 -26.54
CA ASN A 609 -10.59 -29.88 -27.59
C ASN A 609 -10.91 -29.35 -29.00
N GLY A 610 -11.23 -28.07 -29.14
CA GLY A 610 -11.62 -27.43 -30.39
C GLY A 610 -13.07 -27.65 -30.79
N GLU A 611 -13.86 -28.47 -30.08
CA GLU A 611 -15.31 -28.67 -30.30
C GLU A 611 -16.10 -27.59 -29.55
N CYS A 612 -17.04 -26.93 -30.22
CA CYS A 612 -17.93 -25.94 -29.63
C CYS A 612 -18.92 -26.59 -28.65
N ILE A 613 -18.93 -26.18 -27.40
CA ILE A 613 -19.81 -26.70 -26.36
C ILE A 613 -21.10 -25.85 -26.26
N GLY A 614 -21.00 -24.57 -26.57
CA GLY A 614 -22.12 -23.63 -26.54
C GLY A 614 -21.72 -22.22 -26.21
N ALA A 615 -22.61 -21.27 -26.44
CA ALA A 615 -22.45 -19.88 -26.11
C ALA A 615 -23.35 -19.51 -24.93
N LYS A 616 -22.86 -18.58 -24.07
CA LYS A 616 -23.60 -18.01 -22.94
C LYS A 616 -23.32 -16.52 -22.80
N LYS A 617 -24.34 -15.75 -22.43
CA LYS A 617 -24.18 -14.34 -22.06
C LYS A 617 -23.47 -14.19 -20.74
N ALA A 618 -22.68 -13.15 -20.64
CA ALA A 618 -22.02 -12.78 -19.38
C ALA A 618 -23.03 -12.08 -18.45
N GLU A 619 -23.00 -12.44 -17.20
CA GLU A 619 -23.69 -11.77 -16.09
C GLU A 619 -22.65 -11.29 -15.10
N ASP A 620 -22.65 -10.01 -14.74
CA ASP A 620 -21.65 -9.41 -13.87
C ASP A 620 -20.19 -9.77 -14.25
N HIS A 621 -19.89 -9.70 -15.55
CA HIS A 621 -18.57 -10.02 -16.13
C HIS A 621 -18.11 -11.48 -15.98
N ALA A 622 -18.99 -12.39 -15.64
CA ALA A 622 -18.68 -13.81 -15.52
C ALA A 622 -19.67 -14.70 -16.27
N VAL A 623 -19.18 -15.85 -16.72
CA VAL A 623 -19.98 -16.93 -17.30
C VAL A 623 -19.59 -18.24 -16.67
N VAL A 624 -20.56 -19.04 -16.21
CA VAL A 624 -20.29 -20.38 -15.68
C VAL A 624 -20.91 -21.44 -16.59
N PHE A 625 -20.07 -22.31 -17.16
CA PHE A 625 -20.49 -23.50 -17.90
C PHE A 625 -20.53 -24.68 -16.92
N LYS A 626 -21.74 -25.15 -16.64
CA LYS A 626 -21.99 -26.23 -15.67
C LYS A 626 -21.72 -27.60 -16.26
N ASN A 627 -21.12 -28.52 -15.45
CA ASN A 627 -20.95 -29.94 -15.76
C ASN A 627 -20.36 -30.20 -17.15
N VAL A 628 -19.24 -29.53 -17.49
CA VAL A 628 -18.61 -29.65 -18.81
C VAL A 628 -18.17 -31.08 -19.06
N ALA A 629 -18.62 -31.66 -20.19
CA ALA A 629 -18.26 -33.02 -20.60
C ALA A 629 -16.78 -33.07 -21.05
N LEU A 630 -16.00 -33.95 -20.44
CA LEU A 630 -14.57 -34.15 -20.70
C LEU A 630 -14.31 -35.56 -21.23
N LYS A 631 -13.37 -35.68 -22.18
CA LYS A 631 -12.84 -36.95 -22.65
C LYS A 631 -11.78 -37.47 -21.67
N GLU A 632 -11.53 -38.78 -21.65
CA GLU A 632 -10.41 -39.37 -20.88
C GLU A 632 -9.06 -38.73 -21.26
N GLY A 633 -8.24 -38.43 -20.29
CA GLY A 633 -6.96 -37.71 -20.45
C GLY A 633 -7.13 -36.18 -20.43
N ASP A 634 -6.13 -35.50 -20.96
CA ASP A 634 -6.05 -34.03 -20.92
C ASP A 634 -7.04 -33.40 -21.93
N ASN A 635 -7.82 -32.44 -21.48
CA ASN A 635 -8.74 -31.67 -22.30
C ASN A 635 -8.29 -30.21 -22.35
N ALA A 636 -8.12 -29.66 -23.54
CA ALA A 636 -7.85 -28.25 -23.76
C ALA A 636 -9.16 -27.47 -23.78
N ILE A 637 -9.31 -26.50 -22.87
CA ILE A 637 -10.51 -25.66 -22.75
C ILE A 637 -10.14 -24.21 -23.03
N THR A 638 -10.84 -23.57 -23.98
CA THR A 638 -10.71 -22.16 -24.30
C THR A 638 -12.07 -21.52 -24.51
N ALA A 639 -12.14 -20.20 -24.45
CA ALA A 639 -13.36 -19.44 -24.70
C ALA A 639 -13.10 -18.31 -25.70
N LYS A 640 -14.11 -17.97 -26.52
CA LYS A 640 -13.99 -16.96 -27.59
C LYS A 640 -15.25 -16.09 -27.69
N HIS A 641 -15.05 -14.85 -28.17
CA HIS A 641 -16.09 -13.96 -28.65
C HIS A 641 -15.60 -13.27 -29.91
N GLY A 642 -16.18 -13.65 -31.07
CA GLY A 642 -15.65 -13.19 -32.36
C GLY A 642 -14.17 -13.54 -32.55
N GLU A 643 -13.36 -12.51 -32.75
CA GLU A 643 -11.88 -12.66 -32.87
C GLU A 643 -11.14 -12.61 -31.52
N VAL A 644 -11.84 -12.30 -30.43
CA VAL A 644 -11.25 -12.27 -29.08
C VAL A 644 -11.18 -13.69 -28.56
N GLU A 645 -9.96 -14.15 -28.24
CA GLU A 645 -9.70 -15.48 -27.70
C GLU A 645 -9.06 -15.38 -26.32
N GLY A 646 -9.59 -16.16 -25.36
CA GLY A 646 -9.03 -16.30 -24.02
C GLY A 646 -7.83 -17.23 -23.96
N ASN A 647 -7.27 -17.37 -22.74
CA ASN A 647 -6.27 -18.39 -22.47
C ASN A 647 -6.85 -19.79 -22.69
N THR A 648 -5.96 -20.77 -22.88
CA THR A 648 -6.32 -22.17 -22.90
C THR A 648 -5.85 -22.84 -21.62
N ILE A 649 -6.76 -23.49 -20.89
CA ILE A 649 -6.44 -24.29 -19.71
C ILE A 649 -6.49 -25.78 -20.04
N THR A 650 -5.81 -26.59 -19.21
CA THR A 650 -5.86 -28.05 -19.30
C THR A 650 -6.67 -28.60 -18.13
N VAL A 651 -7.68 -29.42 -18.41
CA VAL A 651 -8.48 -30.13 -17.41
C VAL A 651 -8.46 -31.61 -17.68
N ARG A 652 -8.21 -32.40 -16.63
CA ARG A 652 -8.15 -33.86 -16.66
C ARG A 652 -9.27 -34.42 -15.78
N PRO A 653 -10.20 -35.24 -16.32
CA PRO A 653 -11.18 -35.89 -15.51
C PRO A 653 -10.55 -37.01 -14.68
N VAL A 654 -10.85 -37.00 -13.38
CA VAL A 654 -10.47 -38.07 -12.42
C VAL A 654 -11.71 -38.69 -11.82
N ALA A 655 -11.60 -39.88 -11.20
CA ALA A 655 -12.72 -40.60 -10.63
C ALA A 655 -13.23 -39.96 -9.31
N GLU A 656 -12.31 -39.39 -8.52
CA GLU A 656 -12.57 -38.75 -7.24
C GLU A 656 -11.68 -37.52 -7.08
N HIS A 657 -12.00 -36.65 -6.13
CA HIS A 657 -11.24 -35.44 -5.83
C HIS A 657 -9.74 -35.72 -5.62
N ASN A 658 -8.88 -34.86 -6.18
CA ASN A 658 -7.45 -34.94 -5.94
C ASN A 658 -7.08 -34.23 -4.63
N PHE A 659 -6.96 -35.01 -3.56
CA PHE A 659 -6.62 -34.50 -2.22
C PHE A 659 -5.28 -33.75 -2.12
N ALA A 660 -4.45 -33.74 -3.18
CA ALA A 660 -3.26 -32.91 -3.24
C ALA A 660 -3.58 -31.41 -3.34
N TYR A 661 -4.82 -31.05 -3.67
CA TYR A 661 -5.31 -29.68 -3.71
C TYR A 661 -5.83 -29.18 -2.37
N ASP A 662 -6.00 -30.06 -1.39
CA ASP A 662 -6.50 -29.65 -0.07
C ASP A 662 -5.43 -28.95 0.76
N VAL A 663 -5.85 -27.93 1.48
CA VAL A 663 -5.00 -27.32 2.51
C VAL A 663 -4.69 -28.37 3.59
N PRO A 664 -3.40 -28.59 3.94
CA PRO A 664 -3.04 -29.57 4.96
C PRO A 664 -3.75 -29.33 6.29
N GLU A 665 -4.30 -30.41 6.89
CA GLU A 665 -4.88 -30.35 8.22
C GLU A 665 -3.88 -29.77 9.23
N GLY A 666 -4.31 -28.79 10.02
CA GLY A 666 -3.49 -28.13 11.05
C GLY A 666 -2.75 -26.86 10.58
N ASN A 667 -2.73 -26.55 9.29
CA ASN A 667 -2.11 -25.33 8.72
C ASN A 667 -3.11 -24.16 8.58
N GLN A 668 -4.18 -24.14 9.34
CA GLN A 668 -5.11 -22.99 9.37
C GLN A 668 -4.56 -21.79 10.17
N GLY A 669 -3.26 -21.65 10.15
CA GLY A 669 -2.50 -20.46 10.36
C GLY A 669 -2.29 -19.95 11.78
N ALA A 670 -1.06 -19.51 12.01
CA ALA A 670 -0.77 -18.45 12.96
C ALA A 670 -0.78 -17.11 12.21
N ASN A 671 -1.68 -16.25 12.59
CA ASN A 671 -1.64 -14.85 12.19
C ASN A 671 -0.71 -14.09 13.17
N TRP A 672 -0.20 -12.93 12.83
CA TRP A 672 0.66 -12.11 13.68
C TRP A 672 0.04 -11.78 15.07
N PHE A 673 -1.26 -11.98 15.24
CA PHE A 673 -2.01 -11.82 16.51
C PHE A 673 -2.53 -13.14 17.13
N ASP A 674 -2.31 -14.31 16.49
CA ASP A 674 -2.81 -15.61 17.00
C ASP A 674 -1.84 -16.23 18.04
N ASP A 675 -2.42 -16.90 19.05
CA ASP A 675 -1.64 -17.70 20.01
C ASP A 675 -1.29 -19.07 19.38
N PRO A 676 0.00 -19.44 19.25
CA PRO A 676 0.42 -20.72 18.68
C PRO A 676 -0.18 -21.97 19.39
N ALA A 677 -0.50 -21.88 20.69
CA ALA A 677 -1.13 -22.95 21.43
C ALA A 677 -2.61 -23.17 21.03
N ALA A 678 -3.31 -22.11 20.64
CA ALA A 678 -4.69 -22.19 20.16
C ALA A 678 -4.78 -22.82 18.75
N VAL A 679 -3.74 -22.66 17.95
CA VAL A 679 -3.64 -23.23 16.59
C VAL A 679 -3.48 -24.76 16.63
N ALA A 680 -2.65 -25.27 17.55
CA ALA A 680 -2.40 -26.71 17.69
C ALA A 680 -3.63 -27.53 18.13
N ALA A 681 -4.62 -26.88 18.72
CA ALA A 681 -5.79 -27.52 19.31
C ALA A 681 -7.00 -27.68 18.38
N ARG A 682 -6.93 -27.24 17.11
CA ARG A 682 -8.04 -27.29 16.13
C ARG A 682 -8.30 -28.68 15.51
N LYS A 683 -7.66 -29.75 16.02
CA LYS A 683 -7.82 -31.11 15.48
C LYS A 683 -9.18 -31.70 15.82
N ALA A 684 -9.90 -32.12 14.77
CA ALA A 684 -11.00 -33.10 14.78
C ALA A 684 -12.39 -32.62 15.21
N MET A 685 -12.79 -31.37 15.03
CA MET A 685 -14.20 -30.98 15.19
C MET A 685 -15.05 -31.50 14.02
N LYS A 686 -16.23 -32.06 14.32
CA LYS A 686 -17.20 -32.48 13.29
C LYS A 686 -18.24 -31.39 13.05
N PHE A 687 -18.58 -31.16 11.78
CA PHE A 687 -19.55 -30.17 11.34
C PHE A 687 -20.61 -30.83 10.44
N PRO A 688 -21.56 -31.61 11.02
CA PRO A 688 -22.56 -32.33 10.23
C PRO A 688 -23.51 -31.34 9.53
N ALA A 689 -23.78 -31.57 8.24
CA ALA A 689 -24.71 -30.77 7.48
C ALA A 689 -26.12 -30.76 8.09
N GLY A 690 -26.80 -29.63 8.11
CA GLY A 690 -28.12 -29.43 8.67
C GLY A 690 -28.18 -29.31 10.19
N TYR A 691 -27.04 -29.15 10.85
CA TYR A 691 -26.96 -28.92 12.30
C TYR A 691 -26.22 -27.61 12.58
N TYR A 692 -26.55 -26.97 13.72
CA TYR A 692 -25.81 -25.80 14.17
C TYR A 692 -24.38 -26.18 14.61
N SER A 693 -23.46 -25.23 14.50
CA SER A 693 -22.06 -25.41 14.87
C SER A 693 -21.43 -24.10 15.31
N ILE A 694 -20.19 -24.12 15.76
CA ILE A 694 -19.44 -22.91 16.06
C ILE A 694 -19.10 -22.10 14.80
N LYS A 695 -19.30 -22.62 13.59
CA LYS A 695 -19.17 -21.90 12.31
C LYS A 695 -20.37 -20.99 12.00
N ASP A 696 -21.50 -21.15 12.71
CA ASP A 696 -22.70 -20.33 12.50
C ASP A 696 -22.53 -18.93 13.11
N LYS A 697 -23.23 -17.94 12.52
CA LYS A 697 -23.23 -16.55 13.02
C LYS A 697 -23.85 -16.48 14.42
N VAL A 698 -23.27 -15.64 15.26
CA VAL A 698 -23.76 -15.41 16.62
C VAL A 698 -25.24 -14.99 16.59
N GLY A 699 -25.63 -14.09 15.68
CA GLY A 699 -27.03 -13.67 15.51
C GLY A 699 -27.95 -14.83 15.15
N THR A 700 -27.52 -15.76 14.28
CA THR A 700 -28.28 -16.98 13.93
C THR A 700 -28.44 -17.90 15.14
N LEU A 701 -27.35 -18.08 15.89
CA LEU A 701 -27.37 -18.89 17.12
C LEU A 701 -28.21 -18.24 18.22
N MET A 702 -28.25 -16.94 18.32
CA MET A 702 -29.07 -16.19 19.29
C MET A 702 -30.56 -16.17 18.91
N ALA A 703 -30.91 -16.30 17.63
CA ALA A 703 -32.29 -16.35 17.15
C ALA A 703 -33.02 -17.65 17.52
N ASN A 704 -32.30 -18.78 17.66
CA ASN A 704 -32.85 -20.06 18.08
C ASN A 704 -32.69 -20.22 19.59
N SER A 705 -33.74 -20.59 20.31
CA SER A 705 -33.78 -20.65 21.80
C SER A 705 -32.82 -21.69 22.38
N GLU A 706 -32.61 -22.82 21.69
CA GLU A 706 -31.75 -23.93 22.19
C GLU A 706 -30.28 -23.54 22.00
N THR A 707 -29.91 -23.01 20.84
CA THR A 707 -28.54 -22.53 20.58
C THR A 707 -28.18 -21.32 21.41
N ALA A 708 -29.13 -20.39 21.63
CA ALA A 708 -28.95 -19.24 22.52
C ALA A 708 -28.65 -19.66 23.97
N ALA A 709 -29.27 -20.77 24.45
CA ALA A 709 -28.97 -21.30 25.77
C ALA A 709 -27.53 -21.87 25.86
N VAL A 710 -27.05 -22.55 24.78
CA VAL A 710 -25.67 -23.05 24.69
C VAL A 710 -24.70 -21.87 24.69
N LEU A 711 -24.97 -20.83 23.90
CA LEU A 711 -24.15 -19.62 23.86
C LEU A 711 -24.07 -18.92 25.21
N LYS A 712 -25.21 -18.78 25.90
CA LYS A 712 -25.30 -18.12 27.20
C LYS A 712 -24.42 -18.77 28.24
N ASP A 713 -24.46 -20.12 28.30
CA ASP A 713 -23.61 -20.88 29.21
C ASP A 713 -22.13 -20.74 28.86
N ALA A 714 -21.79 -20.79 27.55
CA ALA A 714 -20.44 -20.67 27.07
C ALA A 714 -19.84 -19.25 27.30
N MET A 715 -20.58 -18.23 26.96
CA MET A 715 -20.14 -16.84 27.08
C MET A 715 -20.03 -16.38 28.54
N GLY A 716 -20.86 -16.87 29.40
CA GLY A 716 -20.74 -16.64 30.86
C GLY A 716 -19.41 -17.15 31.44
N LYS A 717 -18.86 -18.23 30.86
CA LYS A 717 -17.55 -18.80 31.23
C LYS A 717 -16.36 -18.05 30.57
N ILE A 718 -16.55 -17.48 29.39
CA ILE A 718 -15.50 -16.87 28.56
C ILE A 718 -15.26 -15.39 28.92
N LEU A 719 -16.31 -14.60 29.05
CA LEU A 719 -16.24 -13.13 29.13
C LEU A 719 -16.65 -12.55 30.49
N GLY A 720 -17.14 -13.38 31.41
CA GLY A 720 -17.78 -12.90 32.63
C GLY A 720 -19.14 -12.24 32.37
N GLY A 721 -20.02 -12.23 33.36
CA GLY A 721 -21.46 -11.91 33.19
C GLY A 721 -21.81 -10.49 32.64
N SER A 722 -20.87 -9.57 32.55
CA SER A 722 -21.11 -8.19 32.05
C SER A 722 -21.13 -8.08 30.52
N ALA A 723 -20.35 -8.90 29.80
CA ALA A 723 -20.24 -8.82 28.34
C ALA A 723 -21.44 -9.45 27.60
N PHE A 724 -22.18 -10.36 28.24
CA PHE A 724 -23.38 -10.97 27.67
C PHE A 724 -24.53 -9.96 27.45
N GLY A 725 -24.62 -8.94 28.29
CA GLY A 725 -25.62 -7.86 28.15
C GLY A 725 -25.45 -7.03 26.86
N MET A 726 -24.27 -7.03 26.27
CA MET A 726 -23.96 -6.32 25.01
C MET A 726 -24.43 -7.08 23.77
N MET A 727 -24.70 -8.41 23.88
CA MET A 727 -25.07 -9.30 22.76
C MET A 727 -26.57 -9.63 22.70
N ASP A 728 -27.38 -9.16 23.65
CA ASP A 728 -28.82 -9.47 23.70
C ASP A 728 -29.56 -8.84 22.51
N ALA A 729 -29.89 -9.65 21.52
CA ALA A 729 -30.59 -9.22 20.29
C ALA A 729 -31.96 -8.53 20.55
N LYS A 730 -32.55 -8.75 21.73
CA LYS A 730 -33.79 -8.07 22.17
C LYS A 730 -33.58 -6.65 22.68
N LYS A 731 -32.33 -6.24 22.88
CA LYS A 731 -31.91 -4.88 23.26
C LYS A 731 -31.18 -4.17 22.11
N GLN A 732 -31.54 -4.46 20.87
CA GLN A 732 -31.13 -3.62 19.75
C GLN A 732 -31.80 -2.25 19.91
N THR A 733 -31.12 -1.36 20.62
CA THR A 733 -31.39 0.07 20.59
C THR A 733 -30.27 0.72 19.79
N ASP A 734 -30.56 1.84 19.15
CA ASP A 734 -29.58 2.66 18.41
C ASP A 734 -28.35 3.05 19.26
N ASP A 735 -28.36 2.77 20.55
CA ASP A 735 -27.31 3.07 21.52
C ASP A 735 -26.21 2.01 21.65
N ASN A 736 -26.27 0.86 20.94
CA ASN A 736 -25.22 -0.14 21.02
C ASN A 736 -24.81 -0.69 19.64
N PRO A 737 -24.00 0.05 18.89
CA PRO A 737 -23.52 -0.33 17.54
C PRO A 737 -22.68 -1.61 17.52
N MET A 738 -22.05 -1.98 18.65
CA MET A 738 -21.26 -3.22 18.77
C MET A 738 -22.11 -4.50 18.75
N SER A 739 -23.39 -4.43 19.14
CA SER A 739 -24.24 -5.64 19.13
C SER A 739 -24.52 -6.14 17.71
N GLY A 740 -24.69 -5.22 16.73
CA GLY A 740 -24.85 -5.57 15.32
C GLY A 740 -23.61 -6.26 14.76
N PHE A 741 -22.43 -5.74 15.09
CA PHE A 741 -21.15 -6.32 14.67
C PHE A 741 -20.97 -7.75 15.22
N TYR A 742 -21.16 -7.97 16.52
CA TYR A 742 -21.05 -9.31 17.13
C TYR A 742 -22.05 -10.31 16.55
N ASN A 743 -23.26 -9.88 16.21
CA ASN A 743 -24.28 -10.74 15.62
C ASN A 743 -23.93 -11.23 14.20
N MET A 744 -23.15 -10.45 13.46
CA MET A 744 -22.65 -10.82 12.11
C MET A 744 -21.46 -11.78 12.16
N MET A 745 -20.71 -11.81 13.26
CA MET A 745 -19.55 -12.69 13.41
C MET A 745 -19.96 -14.17 13.54
N ARG A 746 -19.16 -15.07 12.97
CA ARG A 746 -19.23 -16.49 13.30
C ARG A 746 -18.76 -16.68 14.75
N LEU A 747 -19.33 -17.67 15.44
CA LEU A 747 -18.93 -17.93 16.83
C LEU A 747 -17.44 -18.28 16.96
N THR A 748 -16.88 -18.94 15.94
CA THR A 748 -15.42 -19.19 15.84
C THR A 748 -14.59 -17.91 15.89
N ASP A 749 -15.05 -16.84 15.26
CA ASP A 749 -14.31 -15.58 15.17
C ASP A 749 -14.38 -14.83 16.51
N LEU A 750 -15.55 -14.82 17.11
CA LEU A 750 -15.73 -14.29 18.46
C LEU A 750 -14.85 -15.04 19.50
N MET A 751 -14.74 -16.35 19.35
CA MET A 751 -13.87 -17.17 20.20
C MET A 751 -12.38 -16.85 19.99
N LYS A 752 -11.96 -16.52 18.76
CA LYS A 752 -10.59 -16.06 18.49
C LYS A 752 -10.30 -14.73 19.18
N MET A 753 -11.22 -13.76 19.11
CA MET A 753 -11.07 -12.45 19.75
C MET A 753 -10.98 -12.53 21.27
N ALA A 754 -11.63 -13.50 21.89
CA ALA A 754 -11.53 -13.74 23.33
C ALA A 754 -10.16 -14.31 23.77
N GLY A 755 -9.29 -14.66 22.83
CA GLY A 755 -7.90 -15.03 23.05
C GLY A 755 -7.70 -16.19 24.01
N LYS A 756 -6.75 -16.04 24.93
CA LYS A 756 -6.35 -17.09 25.90
C LYS A 756 -7.46 -17.57 26.83
N ASN A 757 -8.57 -16.84 26.90
CA ASN A 757 -9.71 -17.23 27.75
C ASN A 757 -10.55 -18.37 27.15
N VAL A 758 -10.34 -18.72 25.86
CA VAL A 758 -11.09 -19.79 25.17
C VAL A 758 -10.15 -20.92 24.82
N THR A 759 -10.19 -21.98 25.62
CA THR A 759 -9.38 -23.18 25.37
C THR A 759 -9.96 -24.03 24.22
N ALA A 760 -9.13 -24.88 23.62
CA ALA A 760 -9.55 -25.82 22.59
C ALA A 760 -10.64 -26.77 23.08
N GLU A 761 -10.54 -27.23 24.34
CA GLU A 761 -11.55 -28.07 24.96
C GLU A 761 -12.89 -27.34 25.08
N MET A 762 -12.89 -26.05 25.42
CA MET A 762 -14.10 -25.22 25.43
C MET A 762 -14.74 -25.11 24.05
N LYS A 763 -13.95 -24.88 23.01
CA LYS A 763 -14.43 -24.83 21.61
C LYS A 763 -15.08 -26.15 21.21
N GLN A 764 -14.41 -27.28 21.52
CA GLN A 764 -14.95 -28.63 21.27
C GLN A 764 -16.27 -28.87 22.02
N GLN A 765 -16.33 -28.54 23.30
CA GLN A 765 -17.55 -28.73 24.13
C GLN A 765 -18.73 -27.90 23.57
N ILE A 766 -18.48 -26.66 23.14
CA ILE A 766 -19.52 -25.81 22.59
C ILE A 766 -19.98 -26.36 21.24
N ASN A 767 -19.05 -26.76 20.37
CA ASN A 767 -19.40 -27.36 19.09
C ASN A 767 -20.18 -28.65 19.27
N ASP A 768 -19.75 -29.55 20.18
CA ASP A 768 -20.43 -30.80 20.50
C ASP A 768 -21.85 -30.61 21.09
N ALA A 769 -22.12 -29.47 21.70
CA ALA A 769 -23.45 -29.08 22.12
C ALA A 769 -24.29 -28.59 20.95
N LEU A 770 -23.75 -27.75 20.09
CA LEU A 770 -24.45 -27.14 18.95
C LEU A 770 -24.81 -28.17 17.86
N ILE A 771 -23.89 -29.10 17.51
CA ILE A 771 -24.14 -30.14 16.49
C ILE A 771 -25.23 -31.17 16.88
N LYS A 772 -25.79 -31.06 18.06
CA LYS A 772 -26.97 -31.84 18.47
C LYS A 772 -28.30 -31.16 18.11
N ILE A 773 -28.24 -29.87 17.77
CA ILE A 773 -29.41 -29.05 17.46
C ILE A 773 -29.51 -28.95 15.94
N LYS A 774 -30.61 -29.40 15.38
CA LYS A 774 -30.87 -29.39 13.94
C LYS A 774 -31.28 -27.99 13.50
N LYS A 775 -30.79 -27.54 12.35
CA LYS A 775 -31.27 -26.32 11.68
C LYS A 775 -32.68 -26.56 11.16
N ASP A 776 -33.57 -25.59 11.36
CA ASP A 776 -34.96 -25.64 10.92
C ASP A 776 -35.06 -25.64 9.38
#